data_7792fd478702c27cf71fe84c9b18f9dd
#
_entry.id   7792fd478702c27cf71fe84c9b18f9dd
#
_cell.length_a   1.000
_cell.length_b   1.000
_cell.length_c   1.000
_cell.angle_alpha   90.00
_cell.angle_beta   90.00
_cell.angle_gamma   90.00
#
_symmetry.space_group_name_H-M   'P 1'
#
loop_
_entity.id
_entity.type
_entity.pdbx_description
1 polymer ?
#
loop_
_entity_poly.entity_id
_entity_poly.type
_entity_poly.pdbx_seq_one_letter_code
_entity_poly.pdbx_strand_id
1 'polypeptide(L)'
;MDTTSFDKTKTEIDGPMHTSLRHDSAHKHVTGSAEYIDDIPEPAGLIHGALGMADRAHAEIVSMDLSEVEATPGVLWVMTGKDVPGENDISSGGRHDEPLLAETKVEFHGQPIFAVFAETRDIARKAARKAKITYKDLPHFTDIDTAIENGGALVIDPMTLKRGDAKLEMDVAPRRLTGTMRIGGQEHFYLEGHIAMAVPGEDDDVTVWSSTQHPSEIQHIVSHILQVPSNAVTVQVRRMGGGFGGKETQGNQFAALCAIAAKKLNRAVKIRPDRDEDMTATGKRHDFRVDYELGFDDEGRIHAVDATYAARCGFSSDLSGPVTDRALFHADSSYFYPHVHLSSRPLKTHTVSNTAFRGFGGPQGMLGAERFIEEIAYAVGKDPLDIRKLNFYGETGSGRTTTPYHQEVEDNIIARVVEELETSSDYRARREAIVEFNKTSPVIRKGIALTPVKFGISFTMTAFNQAGALVHIYNDGSIHLNHGGTEMGQGLYTKVAQVVADAFQVDINRVKITATTTGKVPNTSATAASSGTDLNGMAAYDAARQIRDRLIKFAAENWNVPEEEVVFLPNRVRIGLEEIAFNDFIKKAYFARVQLSAAGFYKTPKIHWDRAAGRGTPFYYFAYGAACSEVSIDTLTGEYLMERTDILHDVGKSLNPAIDIGQIEGAFVQGMGWLTTEELWWDGKGRLRTHAPSTYKIPLASDRPKSFNVRLAEWSENAEPTIGRSKAVGEPPFMLAISVLEALSMAVASVADYKVCPRLDAPATPERVLMAVERLKKV
;
A
#
# COMPACT_ATOMS: atom_id res chain seq x y z
N MET A 1 -8.08 38.65 16.08
CA MET A 1 -9.43 38.11 15.87
C MET A 1 -10.21 38.40 17.12
N ASP A 2 -11.40 39.02 16.99
CA ASP A 2 -12.27 39.33 18.09
C ASP A 2 -12.74 38.02 18.74
N THR A 3 -12.27 37.73 19.93
CA THR A 3 -12.38 36.41 20.58
C THR A 3 -13.64 36.25 21.40
N THR A 4 -14.56 37.23 21.41
CA THR A 4 -15.66 37.31 22.37
C THR A 4 -17.05 37.02 21.81
N SER A 5 -17.22 36.89 20.49
CA SER A 5 -18.53 36.56 19.89
C SER A 5 -18.50 35.19 19.24
N PHE A 6 -19.33 34.27 19.70
CA PHE A 6 -19.66 33.02 19.01
C PHE A 6 -21.09 33.09 18.49
N ASP A 7 -21.33 32.50 17.32
CA ASP A 7 -22.68 32.47 16.74
C ASP A 7 -23.53 31.42 17.46
N LYS A 8 -24.47 31.86 18.30
CA LYS A 8 -25.38 30.98 19.01
C LYS A 8 -26.35 30.22 18.10
N THR A 9 -26.49 30.65 16.85
CA THR A 9 -27.38 30.01 15.88
C THR A 9 -26.69 28.88 15.14
N LYS A 10 -25.38 28.77 15.23
CA LYS A 10 -24.59 27.72 14.56
C LYS A 10 -24.95 26.36 15.17
N THR A 11 -25.50 25.46 14.36
CA THR A 11 -25.92 24.09 14.74
C THR A 11 -24.89 23.01 14.44
N GLU A 12 -23.94 23.30 13.55
CA GLU A 12 -22.87 22.37 13.14
C GLU A 12 -21.54 23.11 13.06
N ILE A 13 -20.45 22.39 13.28
CA ILE A 13 -19.09 22.90 13.07
C ILE A 13 -18.72 22.89 11.58
N ASP A 14 -17.72 23.67 11.20
CA ASP A 14 -17.13 23.57 9.87
C ASP A 14 -16.20 22.37 9.83
N GLY A 15 -16.49 21.41 8.94
CA GLY A 15 -15.67 20.22 8.69
C GLY A 15 -15.77 19.11 9.73
N PRO A 16 -16.97 18.72 10.20
CA PRO A 16 -17.13 17.53 11.04
C PRO A 16 -16.79 16.25 10.26
N MET A 17 -16.70 15.13 10.97
CA MET A 17 -16.67 13.80 10.33
C MET A 17 -17.88 13.66 9.39
N HIS A 18 -17.71 12.82 8.36
CA HIS A 18 -18.72 12.50 7.34
C HIS A 18 -19.05 13.64 6.36
N THR A 19 -18.24 14.71 6.34
CA THR A 19 -18.37 15.80 5.36
C THR A 19 -17.18 15.84 4.42
N SER A 20 -17.46 16.26 3.18
CA SER A 20 -16.42 16.40 2.14
C SER A 20 -15.57 17.63 2.40
N LEU A 21 -14.32 17.42 2.69
CA LEU A 21 -13.30 18.47 2.79
C LEU A 21 -12.18 18.22 1.78
N ARG A 22 -11.58 19.31 1.34
CA ARG A 22 -10.34 19.22 0.54
C ARG A 22 -9.18 18.72 1.41
N HIS A 23 -8.25 18.02 0.77
CA HIS A 23 -6.99 17.65 1.40
C HIS A 23 -6.29 18.87 2.00
N ASP A 24 -5.69 18.75 3.21
CA ASP A 24 -5.05 19.84 3.96
C ASP A 24 -3.99 20.60 3.18
N SER A 25 -3.35 19.95 2.24
CA SER A 25 -2.27 20.49 1.40
C SER A 25 -2.72 20.87 -0.02
N ALA A 26 -4.00 20.69 -0.38
CA ALA A 26 -4.45 20.89 -1.78
C ALA A 26 -4.07 22.27 -2.34
N HIS A 27 -4.33 23.36 -1.59
CA HIS A 27 -3.97 24.70 -2.02
C HIS A 27 -2.45 24.93 -2.06
N LYS A 28 -1.69 24.25 -1.19
CA LYS A 28 -0.23 24.37 -1.14
C LYS A 28 0.43 23.74 -2.37
N HIS A 29 -0.13 22.63 -2.86
CA HIS A 29 0.36 21.98 -4.08
C HIS A 29 0.19 22.89 -5.30
N VAL A 30 -0.97 23.51 -5.48
CA VAL A 30 -1.23 24.36 -6.65
C VAL A 30 -0.56 25.74 -6.56
N THR A 31 -0.16 26.19 -5.35
CA THR A 31 0.57 27.46 -5.15
C THR A 31 2.09 27.26 -5.06
N GLY A 32 2.58 25.99 -5.06
CA GLY A 32 4.00 25.70 -4.90
C GLY A 32 4.53 25.92 -3.47
N SER A 33 3.64 26.05 -2.46
CA SER A 33 4.04 26.25 -1.06
C SER A 33 4.05 24.95 -0.23
N ALA A 34 3.81 23.80 -0.85
CA ALA A 34 3.93 22.50 -0.19
C ALA A 34 5.41 22.12 -0.07
N GLU A 35 5.92 22.02 1.15
CA GLU A 35 7.31 21.62 1.40
C GLU A 35 7.42 20.09 1.44
N TYR A 36 8.29 19.53 0.61
CA TYR A 36 8.81 18.17 0.67
C TYR A 36 10.21 18.17 1.27
N ILE A 37 10.82 17.01 1.44
CA ILE A 37 12.16 16.96 2.06
C ILE A 37 13.20 17.69 1.20
N ASP A 38 13.07 17.65 -0.13
CA ASP A 38 13.97 18.35 -1.03
C ASP A 38 13.84 19.88 -0.96
N ASP A 39 12.69 20.37 -0.51
CA ASP A 39 12.39 21.80 -0.38
C ASP A 39 12.82 22.39 0.98
N ILE A 40 13.22 21.55 1.94
CA ILE A 40 13.71 22.00 3.23
C ILE A 40 14.99 22.81 3.00
N PRO A 41 15.10 24.06 3.53
CA PRO A 41 16.30 24.85 3.40
C PRO A 41 17.55 24.10 3.83
N GLU A 42 18.51 23.99 2.94
CA GLU A 42 19.75 23.26 3.18
C GLU A 42 20.63 23.99 4.20
N PRO A 43 21.07 23.32 5.29
CA PRO A 43 22.03 23.90 6.23
C PRO A 43 23.33 24.34 5.53
N ALA A 44 23.95 25.42 6.00
CA ALA A 44 25.22 25.90 5.46
C ALA A 44 26.28 24.79 5.49
N GLY A 45 26.91 24.55 4.36
CA GLY A 45 27.91 23.52 4.21
C GLY A 45 27.37 22.10 4.14
N LEU A 46 26.09 21.91 3.76
CA LEU A 46 25.51 20.61 3.50
C LEU A 46 26.41 19.79 2.55
N ILE A 47 26.51 18.51 2.83
CA ILE A 47 27.24 17.50 2.03
C ILE A 47 26.23 16.67 1.26
N HIS A 48 26.55 16.33 0.01
CA HIS A 48 25.71 15.48 -0.83
C HIS A 48 26.33 14.11 -1.00
N GLY A 49 25.47 13.07 -0.85
CA GLY A 49 25.87 11.67 -1.07
C GLY A 49 25.37 11.11 -2.41
N ALA A 50 26.11 10.15 -2.95
CA ALA A 50 25.73 9.34 -4.09
C ALA A 50 26.16 7.89 -3.90
N LEU A 51 25.42 6.94 -4.49
CA LEU A 51 25.70 5.51 -4.40
C LEU A 51 26.73 5.10 -5.49
N GLY A 52 27.66 4.23 -5.11
CA GLY A 52 28.43 3.39 -6.02
C GLY A 52 27.73 2.05 -6.13
N MET A 53 27.19 1.75 -7.32
CA MET A 53 26.35 0.57 -7.54
C MET A 53 27.05 -0.50 -8.38
N ALA A 54 26.73 -1.76 -8.10
CA ALA A 54 27.22 -2.90 -8.86
C ALA A 54 26.66 -2.92 -10.30
N ASP A 55 27.50 -3.36 -11.24
CA ASP A 55 27.13 -3.58 -12.64
C ASP A 55 27.01 -5.08 -12.99
N ARG A 56 26.88 -5.94 -11.98
CA ARG A 56 26.69 -7.39 -12.06
C ARG A 56 25.44 -7.82 -11.31
N ALA A 57 24.76 -8.81 -11.84
CA ALA A 57 23.58 -9.41 -11.20
C ALA A 57 23.96 -10.34 -10.03
N HIS A 58 25.07 -11.08 -10.17
CA HIS A 58 25.60 -11.96 -9.13
C HIS A 58 27.07 -12.18 -9.35
N ALA A 59 27.91 -11.76 -8.41
CA ALA A 59 29.35 -11.88 -8.53
C ALA A 59 30.06 -11.73 -7.17
N GLU A 60 31.23 -12.37 -7.03
CA GLU A 60 32.19 -12.06 -5.96
C GLU A 60 32.93 -10.77 -6.32
N ILE A 61 33.09 -9.86 -5.35
CA ILE A 61 33.95 -8.67 -5.46
C ILE A 61 35.38 -9.11 -5.20
N VAL A 62 36.20 -9.20 -6.25
CA VAL A 62 37.62 -9.64 -6.16
C VAL A 62 38.49 -8.47 -5.66
N SER A 63 38.26 -7.27 -6.20
CA SER A 63 38.94 -6.05 -5.76
C SER A 63 38.10 -4.83 -6.07
N MET A 64 38.29 -3.78 -5.27
CA MET A 64 37.65 -2.47 -5.42
C MET A 64 38.74 -1.40 -5.25
N ASP A 65 39.08 -0.71 -6.36
CA ASP A 65 40.00 0.43 -6.37
C ASP A 65 39.16 1.73 -6.41
N LEU A 66 39.16 2.46 -5.31
CA LEU A 66 38.46 3.73 -5.11
C LEU A 66 39.38 4.94 -5.14
N SER A 67 40.68 4.76 -5.46
CA SER A 67 41.70 5.82 -5.41
C SER A 67 41.34 7.04 -6.29
N GLU A 68 40.82 6.82 -7.50
CA GLU A 68 40.38 7.91 -8.39
C GLU A 68 39.08 8.58 -7.90
N VAL A 69 38.24 7.85 -7.14
CA VAL A 69 37.04 8.40 -6.52
C VAL A 69 37.46 9.37 -5.41
N GLU A 70 38.32 8.90 -4.50
CA GLU A 70 38.84 9.67 -3.36
C GLU A 70 39.64 10.91 -3.81
N ALA A 71 40.46 10.77 -4.88
CA ALA A 71 41.24 11.85 -5.43
C ALA A 71 40.43 12.90 -6.20
N THR A 72 39.13 12.72 -6.39
CA THR A 72 38.30 13.67 -7.12
C THR A 72 38.10 14.95 -6.31
N PRO A 73 38.45 16.13 -6.84
CA PRO A 73 38.29 17.39 -6.14
C PRO A 73 36.86 17.61 -5.67
N GLY A 74 36.69 18.00 -4.39
CA GLY A 74 35.39 18.20 -3.75
C GLY A 74 34.76 16.94 -3.16
N VAL A 75 35.38 15.77 -3.30
CA VAL A 75 35.05 14.57 -2.52
C VAL A 75 35.65 14.72 -1.11
N LEU A 76 34.81 14.48 -0.10
CA LEU A 76 35.16 14.62 1.31
C LEU A 76 35.38 13.27 1.99
N TRP A 77 34.62 12.25 1.56
CA TRP A 77 34.71 10.91 2.10
C TRP A 77 34.10 9.90 1.13
N VAL A 78 34.72 8.70 1.10
CA VAL A 78 34.18 7.53 0.42
C VAL A 78 33.98 6.46 1.47
N MET A 79 32.76 5.96 1.59
CA MET A 79 32.33 4.98 2.59
C MET A 79 32.16 3.61 1.96
N THR A 80 32.64 2.59 2.63
CA THR A 80 32.45 1.17 2.31
C THR A 80 31.73 0.46 3.46
N GLY A 81 31.34 -0.80 3.31
CA GLY A 81 30.73 -1.58 4.38
C GLY A 81 31.59 -1.66 5.65
N LYS A 82 32.92 -1.59 5.51
CA LYS A 82 33.88 -1.61 6.65
C LYS A 82 33.84 -0.35 7.52
N ASP A 83 33.26 0.71 7.02
CA ASP A 83 33.12 1.99 7.73
C ASP A 83 31.82 2.11 8.53
N VAL A 84 30.96 1.10 8.46
CA VAL A 84 29.72 1.03 9.23
C VAL A 84 30.07 0.86 10.72
N PRO A 85 29.63 1.75 11.63
CA PRO A 85 30.02 1.70 13.04
C PRO A 85 29.48 0.48 13.78
N GLY A 86 28.29 0.03 13.44
CA GLY A 86 27.63 -1.13 13.99
C GLY A 86 27.62 -2.31 13.01
N GLU A 87 26.50 -3.02 12.95
CA GLU A 87 26.29 -4.09 12.01
C GLU A 87 25.94 -3.51 10.61
N ASN A 88 26.60 -4.02 9.57
CA ASN A 88 26.33 -3.63 8.18
C ASN A 88 25.05 -4.32 7.68
N ASP A 89 23.91 -3.99 8.32
CA ASP A 89 22.61 -4.60 8.07
C ASP A 89 21.48 -3.58 8.18
N ILE A 90 20.59 -3.57 7.21
CA ILE A 90 19.36 -2.75 7.17
C ILE A 90 18.09 -3.59 7.04
N SER A 91 18.21 -4.92 7.26
CA SER A 91 17.10 -5.87 7.12
C SER A 91 15.93 -5.49 8.00
N SER A 92 14.74 -5.53 7.45
CA SER A 92 13.51 -5.46 8.22
C SER A 92 13.29 -6.77 9.00
N GLY A 93 12.92 -6.68 10.27
CA GLY A 93 12.58 -7.84 11.09
C GLY A 93 13.76 -8.71 11.56
N GLY A 94 15.00 -8.20 11.56
CA GLY A 94 16.16 -8.85 12.17
C GLY A 94 16.61 -10.16 11.48
N ARG A 95 16.52 -10.22 10.15
CA ARG A 95 16.93 -11.40 9.38
C ARG A 95 18.41 -11.40 8.95
N HIS A 96 19.07 -10.27 9.03
CA HIS A 96 20.47 -10.07 8.69
C HIS A 96 20.84 -10.54 7.26
N ASP A 97 19.95 -10.29 6.29
CA ASP A 97 20.11 -10.70 4.89
C ASP A 97 20.20 -9.53 3.90
N GLU A 98 20.24 -8.27 4.41
CA GLU A 98 20.29 -7.06 3.58
C GLU A 98 21.38 -6.10 4.06
N PRO A 99 22.62 -6.19 3.54
CA PRO A 99 23.69 -5.30 3.91
C PRO A 99 23.43 -3.87 3.43
N LEU A 100 23.76 -2.87 4.26
CA LEU A 100 23.76 -1.45 3.87
C LEU A 100 24.64 -1.20 2.63
N LEU A 101 25.84 -1.78 2.61
CA LEU A 101 26.77 -1.77 1.49
C LEU A 101 27.37 -3.18 1.32
N ALA A 102 27.30 -3.74 0.12
CA ALA A 102 27.83 -5.07 -0.15
C ALA A 102 29.38 -5.06 -0.10
N GLU A 103 30.00 -6.05 0.58
CA GLU A 103 31.45 -6.09 0.79
C GLU A 103 32.17 -7.15 -0.03
N THR A 104 31.64 -8.36 -0.08
CA THR A 104 32.32 -9.50 -0.68
C THR A 104 31.62 -10.05 -1.91
N LYS A 105 30.31 -9.84 -1.99
CA LYS A 105 29.47 -10.40 -3.04
C LYS A 105 28.34 -9.40 -3.38
N VAL A 106 28.01 -9.29 -4.65
CA VAL A 106 26.83 -8.61 -5.14
C VAL A 106 25.81 -9.64 -5.60
N GLU A 107 24.52 -9.37 -5.34
CA GLU A 107 23.42 -10.28 -5.60
C GLU A 107 22.33 -9.70 -6.53
N PHE A 108 22.49 -8.43 -6.95
CA PHE A 108 21.69 -7.87 -8.04
C PHE A 108 22.41 -6.70 -8.71
N HIS A 109 22.06 -6.46 -9.98
CA HIS A 109 22.55 -5.31 -10.73
C HIS A 109 21.95 -4.02 -10.17
N GLY A 110 22.80 -3.12 -9.68
CA GLY A 110 22.40 -1.89 -8.99
C GLY A 110 22.54 -1.96 -7.46
N GLN A 111 23.05 -3.06 -6.90
CA GLN A 111 23.30 -3.17 -5.46
C GLN A 111 24.36 -2.16 -5.01
N PRO A 112 24.10 -1.35 -3.98
CA PRO A 112 25.09 -0.44 -3.43
C PRO A 112 26.28 -1.17 -2.79
N ILE A 113 27.49 -0.73 -3.14
CA ILE A 113 28.77 -1.30 -2.67
C ILE A 113 29.66 -0.29 -1.98
N PHE A 114 29.50 0.99 -2.27
CA PHE A 114 30.12 2.11 -1.57
C PHE A 114 29.25 3.36 -1.71
N ALA A 115 29.52 4.39 -0.92
CA ALA A 115 28.88 5.69 -1.03
C ALA A 115 29.94 6.81 -1.09
N VAL A 116 29.69 7.85 -1.87
CA VAL A 116 30.56 9.01 -2.03
C VAL A 116 29.90 10.23 -1.43
N PHE A 117 30.59 10.95 -0.58
CA PHE A 117 30.14 12.20 0.04
C PHE A 117 31.02 13.35 -0.44
N ALA A 118 30.38 14.38 -1.02
CA ALA A 118 31.05 15.48 -1.69
C ALA A 118 30.32 16.81 -1.46
N GLU A 119 31.01 17.91 -1.83
CA GLU A 119 30.47 19.27 -1.70
C GLU A 119 29.22 19.53 -2.54
N THR A 120 29.03 18.78 -3.63
CA THR A 120 27.84 18.86 -4.47
C THR A 120 27.41 17.50 -4.95
N ARG A 121 26.12 17.34 -5.25
CA ARG A 121 25.54 16.13 -5.81
C ARG A 121 26.23 15.69 -7.11
N ASP A 122 26.53 16.66 -7.98
CA ASP A 122 27.19 16.37 -9.26
C ASP A 122 28.62 15.82 -9.08
N ILE A 123 29.38 16.35 -8.12
CA ILE A 123 30.72 15.83 -7.79
C ILE A 123 30.60 14.41 -7.28
N ALA A 124 29.71 14.16 -6.31
CA ALA A 124 29.51 12.83 -5.74
C ALA A 124 29.17 11.78 -6.82
N ARG A 125 28.21 12.07 -7.69
CA ARG A 125 27.79 11.19 -8.79
C ARG A 125 28.86 10.95 -9.84
N LYS A 126 29.58 12.00 -10.24
CA LYS A 126 30.70 11.88 -11.21
C LYS A 126 31.86 11.09 -10.62
N ALA A 127 32.16 11.31 -9.35
CA ALA A 127 33.22 10.58 -8.65
C ALA A 127 32.89 9.08 -8.53
N ALA A 128 31.66 8.73 -8.14
CA ALA A 128 31.23 7.32 -8.01
C ALA A 128 31.48 6.49 -9.29
N ARG A 129 31.34 7.11 -10.46
CA ARG A 129 31.58 6.44 -11.77
C ARG A 129 33.04 6.15 -12.09
N LYS A 130 33.99 6.65 -11.28
CA LYS A 130 35.44 6.40 -11.48
C LYS A 130 35.96 5.16 -10.79
N ALA A 131 35.13 4.51 -9.97
CA ALA A 131 35.50 3.28 -9.27
C ALA A 131 35.87 2.17 -10.27
N LYS A 132 36.93 1.45 -9.95
CA LYS A 132 37.38 0.28 -10.73
C LYS A 132 37.15 -0.95 -9.90
N ILE A 133 36.20 -1.79 -10.29
CA ILE A 133 35.82 -2.98 -9.56
C ILE A 133 36.02 -4.18 -10.42
N THR A 134 36.74 -5.17 -9.86
CA THR A 134 36.96 -6.47 -10.49
C THR A 134 36.02 -7.50 -9.87
N TYR A 135 35.24 -8.14 -10.73
CA TYR A 135 34.31 -9.18 -10.33
C TYR A 135 34.66 -10.53 -10.83
N LYS A 136 34.24 -11.56 -10.11
CA LYS A 136 34.15 -12.93 -10.60
C LYS A 136 32.69 -13.31 -10.70
N ASP A 137 32.18 -13.38 -11.91
CA ASP A 137 30.78 -13.65 -12.18
C ASP A 137 30.32 -15.02 -11.64
N LEU A 138 29.10 -15.05 -11.09
CA LEU A 138 28.44 -16.25 -10.59
C LEU A 138 27.15 -16.48 -11.38
N PRO A 139 26.59 -17.69 -11.40
CA PRO A 139 25.27 -17.94 -12.00
C PRO A 139 24.19 -17.05 -11.38
N HIS A 140 23.29 -16.52 -12.22
CA HIS A 140 22.19 -15.70 -11.76
C HIS A 140 20.89 -16.06 -12.47
N PHE A 141 19.78 -15.84 -11.78
CA PHE A 141 18.43 -16.00 -12.29
C PHE A 141 17.59 -14.80 -11.86
N THR A 142 16.80 -14.27 -12.78
CA THR A 142 16.02 -13.03 -12.57
C THR A 142 14.52 -13.25 -12.64
N ASP A 143 14.07 -14.47 -12.90
CA ASP A 143 12.67 -14.85 -13.01
C ASP A 143 12.35 -16.14 -12.23
N ILE A 144 11.05 -16.38 -12.03
CA ILE A 144 10.54 -17.50 -11.23
C ILE A 144 10.86 -18.85 -11.86
N ASP A 145 10.71 -18.97 -13.18
CA ASP A 145 10.88 -20.25 -13.88
C ASP A 145 12.33 -20.73 -13.80
N THR A 146 13.29 -19.86 -14.16
CA THR A 146 14.71 -20.17 -14.05
C THR A 146 15.16 -20.39 -12.61
N ALA A 147 14.60 -19.68 -11.63
CA ALA A 147 14.90 -19.94 -10.22
C ALA A 147 14.42 -21.34 -9.79
N ILE A 148 13.25 -21.78 -10.20
CA ILE A 148 12.72 -23.13 -9.93
C ILE A 148 13.60 -24.21 -10.57
N GLU A 149 13.99 -24.04 -11.84
CA GLU A 149 14.83 -24.96 -12.59
C GLU A 149 16.22 -25.12 -11.95
N ASN A 150 16.73 -24.09 -11.26
CA ASN A 150 18.03 -24.09 -10.59
C ASN A 150 17.94 -24.35 -9.07
N GLY A 151 16.95 -25.12 -8.62
CA GLY A 151 16.85 -25.64 -7.26
C GLY A 151 15.86 -24.86 -6.37
N GLY A 152 15.33 -23.72 -6.81
CA GLY A 152 14.24 -22.99 -6.15
C GLY A 152 14.53 -22.56 -4.72
N ALA A 153 15.73 -21.98 -4.47
CA ALA A 153 16.09 -21.45 -3.15
C ALA A 153 15.04 -20.42 -2.66
N LEU A 154 14.74 -20.44 -1.38
CA LEU A 154 13.74 -19.58 -0.75
C LEU A 154 14.42 -18.49 0.09
N VAL A 155 13.82 -17.30 0.14
CA VAL A 155 14.27 -16.22 1.05
C VAL A 155 13.68 -16.38 2.45
N ILE A 156 12.56 -17.10 2.57
CA ILE A 156 11.85 -17.35 3.83
C ILE A 156 11.04 -18.65 3.72
N ASP A 157 10.71 -19.25 4.87
CA ASP A 157 9.89 -20.45 4.93
C ASP A 157 8.52 -20.22 4.31
N PRO A 158 8.04 -21.16 3.47
CA PRO A 158 6.73 -21.07 2.84
C PRO A 158 5.60 -21.18 3.86
N MET A 159 4.41 -20.67 3.50
CA MET A 159 3.19 -20.88 4.25
C MET A 159 2.26 -21.83 3.51
N THR A 160 1.43 -22.56 4.25
CA THR A 160 0.37 -23.41 3.71
C THR A 160 -0.93 -23.16 4.45
N LEU A 161 -2.01 -22.99 3.70
CA LEU A 161 -3.38 -22.93 4.22
C LEU A 161 -4.16 -24.15 3.75
N LYS A 162 -4.90 -24.78 4.66
CA LYS A 162 -5.66 -26.00 4.37
C LYS A 162 -7.02 -25.99 5.06
N ARG A 163 -8.05 -26.42 4.32
CA ARG A 163 -9.37 -26.74 4.86
C ARG A 163 -9.94 -27.94 4.11
N GLY A 164 -10.54 -28.90 4.83
CA GLY A 164 -11.02 -30.14 4.23
C GLY A 164 -9.91 -31.00 3.62
N ASP A 165 -10.25 -31.83 2.66
CA ASP A 165 -9.30 -32.65 1.90
C ASP A 165 -9.42 -32.33 0.41
N ALA A 166 -8.59 -31.39 -0.06
CA ALA A 166 -8.62 -30.94 -1.45
C ALA A 166 -8.22 -32.06 -2.42
N LYS A 167 -7.30 -32.95 -2.03
CA LYS A 167 -6.87 -34.05 -2.90
C LYS A 167 -7.96 -35.09 -3.11
N LEU A 168 -8.60 -35.51 -2.05
CA LEU A 168 -9.70 -36.47 -2.13
C LEU A 168 -10.86 -35.93 -2.97
N GLU A 169 -11.26 -34.69 -2.70
CA GLU A 169 -12.37 -34.05 -3.44
C GLU A 169 -12.01 -33.77 -4.90
N MET A 170 -10.74 -33.49 -5.19
CA MET A 170 -10.25 -33.35 -6.55
C MET A 170 -10.39 -34.67 -7.33
N ASP A 171 -10.10 -35.81 -6.69
CA ASP A 171 -10.19 -37.14 -7.34
C ASP A 171 -11.62 -37.55 -7.66
N VAL A 172 -12.62 -37.05 -6.93
CA VAL A 172 -14.05 -37.39 -7.13
C VAL A 172 -14.83 -36.27 -7.83
N ALA A 173 -14.25 -35.14 -8.06
CA ALA A 173 -14.93 -34.01 -8.71
C ALA A 173 -15.42 -34.38 -10.13
N PRO A 174 -16.66 -34.01 -10.53
CA PRO A 174 -17.20 -34.30 -11.87
C PRO A 174 -16.35 -33.72 -13.01
N ARG A 175 -15.75 -32.54 -12.78
CA ARG A 175 -14.85 -31.89 -13.74
C ARG A 175 -13.57 -31.43 -13.06
N ARG A 176 -12.46 -31.45 -13.80
CA ARG A 176 -11.14 -30.97 -13.35
C ARG A 176 -10.52 -30.06 -14.40
N LEU A 177 -9.80 -29.06 -13.92
CA LEU A 177 -8.96 -28.15 -14.71
C LEU A 177 -7.60 -28.01 -14.06
N THR A 178 -6.56 -27.87 -14.87
CA THR A 178 -5.22 -27.48 -14.44
C THR A 178 -4.74 -26.29 -15.24
N GLY A 179 -3.92 -25.47 -14.63
CA GLY A 179 -3.36 -24.32 -15.34
C GLY A 179 -2.22 -23.64 -14.60
N THR A 180 -1.63 -22.70 -15.31
CA THR A 180 -0.62 -21.78 -14.79
C THR A 180 -0.98 -20.37 -15.22
N MET A 181 -0.86 -19.41 -14.30
CA MET A 181 -0.99 -17.99 -14.59
C MET A 181 0.28 -17.26 -14.18
N ARG A 182 0.76 -16.34 -15.02
CA ARG A 182 1.84 -15.42 -14.66
C ARG A 182 1.28 -14.03 -14.41
N ILE A 183 1.76 -13.41 -13.32
CA ILE A 183 1.33 -12.10 -12.84
C ILE A 183 2.58 -11.26 -12.69
N GLY A 184 2.72 -10.21 -13.49
CA GLY A 184 3.88 -9.33 -13.47
C GLY A 184 3.98 -8.49 -12.21
N GLY A 185 5.20 -8.07 -11.89
CA GLY A 185 5.48 -7.07 -10.89
C GLY A 185 5.04 -5.67 -11.31
N GLN A 186 5.34 -4.67 -10.48
CA GLN A 186 5.01 -3.26 -10.75
C GLN A 186 6.02 -2.35 -10.05
N GLU A 187 6.38 -1.23 -10.69
CA GLU A 187 7.13 -0.13 -10.09
C GLU A 187 6.18 0.81 -9.35
N HIS A 188 6.58 1.30 -8.18
CA HIS A 188 5.78 2.25 -7.40
C HIS A 188 5.56 3.58 -8.12
N PHE A 189 6.56 4.03 -8.82
CA PHE A 189 6.55 5.25 -9.62
C PHE A 189 6.01 6.48 -8.87
N TYR A 190 6.30 6.58 -7.57
CA TYR A 190 5.97 7.77 -6.78
C TYR A 190 6.67 9.01 -7.39
N LEU A 191 6.02 10.18 -7.36
CA LEU A 191 6.58 11.41 -7.96
C LEU A 191 7.84 11.89 -7.22
N GLU A 192 7.81 11.88 -5.88
CA GLU A 192 8.99 12.08 -5.05
C GLU A 192 9.73 10.75 -4.91
N GLY A 193 10.94 10.63 -5.46
CA GLY A 193 11.85 9.51 -5.22
C GLY A 193 12.24 9.38 -3.75
N HIS A 194 13.06 8.39 -3.42
CA HIS A 194 13.66 8.32 -2.08
C HIS A 194 14.58 9.51 -1.84
N ILE A 195 14.52 10.03 -0.62
CA ILE A 195 15.36 11.14 -0.17
C ILE A 195 15.51 11.07 1.34
N ALA A 196 16.72 11.32 1.81
CA ALA A 196 17.01 11.49 3.22
C ALA A 196 17.99 12.63 3.44
N MET A 197 17.84 13.33 4.57
CA MET A 197 18.78 14.32 5.07
C MET A 197 18.99 14.07 6.57
N ALA A 198 20.25 14.02 7.00
CA ALA A 198 20.63 13.88 8.41
C ALA A 198 21.42 15.08 8.88
N VAL A 199 21.12 15.56 10.07
CA VAL A 199 21.80 16.67 10.73
C VAL A 199 22.27 16.21 12.12
N PRO A 200 23.59 16.28 12.43
CA PRO A 200 24.08 15.92 13.74
C PRO A 200 23.62 16.98 14.77
N GLY A 201 23.25 16.53 15.95
CA GLY A 201 22.90 17.37 17.10
C GLY A 201 24.01 17.43 18.14
N GLU A 202 23.66 17.79 19.37
CA GLU A 202 24.56 17.73 20.52
C GLU A 202 24.80 16.25 20.89
N ASP A 203 25.92 15.95 21.52
CA ASP A 203 26.33 14.62 21.94
C ASP A 203 26.19 13.57 20.83
N ASP A 204 25.36 12.55 21.05
CA ASP A 204 25.08 11.51 20.06
C ASP A 204 23.81 11.73 19.24
N ASP A 205 23.13 12.84 19.44
CA ASP A 205 21.87 13.13 18.78
C ASP A 205 22.03 13.28 17.25
N VAL A 206 21.04 12.78 16.53
CA VAL A 206 20.89 12.99 15.09
C VAL A 206 19.42 13.15 14.72
N THR A 207 19.13 14.18 13.91
CA THR A 207 17.81 14.37 13.31
C THR A 207 17.85 13.93 11.85
N VAL A 208 16.92 13.06 11.46
CA VAL A 208 16.79 12.52 10.11
C VAL A 208 15.46 12.95 9.51
N TRP A 209 15.47 13.60 8.37
CA TRP A 209 14.32 13.77 7.49
C TRP A 209 14.38 12.70 6.42
N SER A 210 13.33 11.87 6.32
CA SER A 210 13.27 10.80 5.33
C SER A 210 11.89 10.72 4.71
N SER A 211 11.83 10.54 3.40
CA SER A 211 10.58 10.20 2.70
C SER A 211 10.24 8.75 2.99
N THR A 212 9.53 8.53 4.11
CA THR A 212 9.25 7.20 4.65
C THR A 212 7.81 7.07 5.16
N GLN A 213 7.23 5.90 4.96
CA GLN A 213 5.96 5.48 5.57
C GLN A 213 6.13 5.00 7.03
N HIS A 214 7.39 4.78 7.46
CA HIS A 214 7.69 4.16 8.75
C HIS A 214 8.84 4.89 9.50
N PRO A 215 8.59 6.08 10.07
CA PRO A 215 9.62 6.83 10.80
C PRO A 215 10.25 6.05 11.95
N SER A 216 9.48 5.20 12.65
CA SER A 216 9.99 4.39 13.76
C SER A 216 10.96 3.29 13.30
N GLU A 217 10.77 2.73 12.11
CA GLU A 217 11.72 1.77 11.53
C GLU A 217 13.04 2.46 11.18
N ILE A 218 12.98 3.63 10.52
CA ILE A 218 14.18 4.45 10.26
C ILE A 218 14.90 4.76 11.56
N GLN A 219 14.18 5.16 12.62
CA GLN A 219 14.77 5.42 13.93
C GLN A 219 15.49 4.20 14.48
N HIS A 220 14.85 3.03 14.41
CA HIS A 220 15.42 1.77 14.88
C HIS A 220 16.69 1.40 14.11
N ILE A 221 16.63 1.39 12.77
CA ILE A 221 17.78 1.06 11.91
C ILE A 221 18.95 2.02 12.13
N VAL A 222 18.70 3.34 12.16
CA VAL A 222 19.74 4.34 12.37
C VAL A 222 20.36 4.21 13.75
N SER A 223 19.56 4.00 14.81
CA SER A 223 20.08 3.82 16.16
C SER A 223 20.94 2.57 16.28
N HIS A 224 20.51 1.45 15.65
CA HIS A 224 21.27 0.18 15.63
C HIS A 224 22.61 0.33 14.91
N ILE A 225 22.59 0.89 13.71
CA ILE A 225 23.80 1.11 12.89
C ILE A 225 24.81 2.05 13.56
N LEU A 226 24.32 3.14 14.18
CA LEU A 226 25.18 4.08 14.91
C LEU A 226 25.60 3.60 16.30
N GLN A 227 25.01 2.52 16.79
CA GLN A 227 25.20 2.00 18.15
C GLN A 227 24.84 3.04 19.25
N VAL A 228 23.77 3.77 19.02
CA VAL A 228 23.24 4.78 19.96
C VAL A 228 21.84 4.39 20.45
N PRO A 229 21.38 4.88 21.59
CA PRO A 229 20.00 4.66 22.03
C PRO A 229 18.99 5.26 21.03
N SER A 230 17.81 4.62 20.90
CA SER A 230 16.77 5.11 19.96
C SER A 230 16.32 6.55 20.21
N ASN A 231 16.39 7.03 21.47
CA ASN A 231 16.03 8.41 21.81
C ASN A 231 17.07 9.44 21.38
N ALA A 232 18.27 9.03 20.98
CA ALA A 232 19.25 9.92 20.34
C ALA A 232 18.94 10.14 18.84
N VAL A 233 18.00 9.39 18.26
CA VAL A 233 17.63 9.52 16.86
C VAL A 233 16.21 10.07 16.75
N THR A 234 16.05 11.22 16.10
CA THR A 234 14.73 11.78 15.78
C THR A 234 14.48 11.69 14.27
N VAL A 235 13.38 11.06 13.87
CA VAL A 235 12.98 10.97 12.48
C VAL A 235 11.73 11.79 12.25
N GLN A 236 11.70 12.56 11.13
CA GLN A 236 10.61 13.46 10.82
C GLN A 236 10.22 13.41 9.34
N VAL A 237 8.90 13.45 9.09
CA VAL A 237 8.31 13.58 7.74
C VAL A 237 7.02 14.39 7.80
N ARG A 238 6.90 15.43 6.96
CA ARG A 238 5.64 16.21 6.88
C ARG A 238 4.68 15.63 5.87
N ARG A 239 5.19 15.27 4.71
CA ARG A 239 4.46 14.62 3.60
C ARG A 239 5.42 13.91 2.67
N MET A 240 4.88 12.99 1.90
CA MET A 240 5.58 12.29 0.82
C MET A 240 4.85 12.52 -0.51
N GLY A 241 5.59 12.59 -1.59
CA GLY A 241 5.07 12.63 -2.96
C GLY A 241 4.73 11.22 -3.48
N GLY A 242 3.90 10.48 -2.71
CA GLY A 242 3.56 9.08 -2.93
C GLY A 242 4.45 8.14 -2.11
N GLY A 243 3.89 6.99 -1.77
CA GLY A 243 4.59 5.91 -1.05
C GLY A 243 4.18 4.55 -1.59
N PHE A 244 2.88 4.25 -1.59
CA PHE A 244 2.26 3.03 -2.14
C PHE A 244 2.79 1.71 -1.57
N GLY A 245 3.53 1.74 -0.47
CA GLY A 245 4.24 0.61 0.13
C GLY A 245 5.76 0.62 -0.14
N GLY A 246 6.23 1.31 -1.18
CA GLY A 246 7.64 1.34 -1.55
C GLY A 246 8.54 2.11 -0.60
N LYS A 247 7.97 2.83 0.35
CA LYS A 247 8.69 3.62 1.35
C LYS A 247 8.48 3.10 2.78
N GLU A 248 8.11 1.83 2.95
CA GLU A 248 8.02 1.22 4.29
C GLU A 248 9.41 0.90 4.84
N THR A 249 10.24 0.21 4.07
CA THR A 249 11.59 -0.27 4.44
C THR A 249 12.69 0.31 3.57
N GLN A 250 12.44 0.56 2.30
CA GLN A 250 13.45 0.92 1.29
C GLN A 250 14.13 2.29 1.56
N GLY A 251 13.55 3.13 2.42
CA GLY A 251 14.16 4.37 2.91
C GLY A 251 15.32 4.15 3.90
N ASN A 252 15.42 2.95 4.50
CA ASN A 252 16.43 2.60 5.51
C ASN A 252 17.85 2.86 5.01
N GLN A 253 18.15 2.46 3.77
CA GLN A 253 19.46 2.62 3.17
C GLN A 253 19.92 4.08 3.09
N PHE A 254 19.07 4.95 2.57
CA PHE A 254 19.41 6.37 2.38
C PHE A 254 19.52 7.10 3.73
N ALA A 255 18.65 6.80 4.65
CA ALA A 255 18.65 7.38 6.00
C ALA A 255 19.90 6.96 6.79
N ALA A 256 20.25 5.68 6.76
CA ALA A 256 21.42 5.14 7.45
C ALA A 256 22.73 5.75 6.91
N LEU A 257 22.90 5.79 5.58
CA LEU A 257 24.07 6.40 4.94
C LEU A 257 24.20 7.88 5.30
N CYS A 258 23.10 8.65 5.27
CA CYS A 258 23.10 10.05 5.69
C CYS A 258 23.50 10.22 7.16
N ALA A 259 22.95 9.39 8.05
CA ALA A 259 23.21 9.49 9.49
C ALA A 259 24.69 9.16 9.84
N ILE A 260 25.24 8.10 9.26
CA ILE A 260 26.65 7.72 9.45
C ILE A 260 27.57 8.84 8.98
N ALA A 261 27.33 9.35 7.75
CA ALA A 261 28.16 10.40 7.19
C ALA A 261 28.02 11.74 7.96
N ALA A 262 26.81 12.06 8.43
CA ALA A 262 26.57 13.27 9.22
C ALA A 262 27.35 13.23 10.56
N LYS A 263 27.34 12.09 11.25
CA LYS A 263 28.13 11.92 12.48
C LYS A 263 29.62 11.91 12.20
N LYS A 264 30.08 11.20 11.15
CA LYS A 264 31.50 11.11 10.79
C LYS A 264 32.11 12.44 10.40
N LEU A 265 31.38 13.24 9.61
CA LEU A 265 31.88 14.50 9.06
C LEU A 265 31.46 15.72 9.89
N ASN A 266 30.65 15.50 10.93
CA ASN A 266 30.05 16.53 11.78
C ASN A 266 29.40 17.68 10.97
N ARG A 267 28.67 17.32 9.92
CA ARG A 267 27.97 18.23 9.00
C ARG A 267 26.67 17.60 8.53
N ALA A 268 25.72 18.44 8.12
CA ALA A 268 24.49 17.95 7.49
C ALA A 268 24.81 17.19 6.19
N VAL A 269 24.12 16.07 5.96
CA VAL A 269 24.29 15.23 4.77
C VAL A 269 22.93 14.94 4.15
N LYS A 270 22.85 15.01 2.82
CA LYS A 270 21.64 14.70 2.04
C LYS A 270 21.96 13.72 0.93
N ILE A 271 21.12 12.70 0.77
CA ILE A 271 21.15 11.77 -0.37
C ILE A 271 19.80 11.85 -1.08
N ARG A 272 19.88 12.09 -2.39
CA ARG A 272 18.73 12.08 -3.30
C ARG A 272 19.14 11.39 -4.60
N PRO A 273 18.81 10.10 -4.79
CA PRO A 273 19.01 9.41 -6.06
C PRO A 273 18.21 10.12 -7.18
N ASP A 274 18.61 9.93 -8.42
CA ASP A 274 17.74 10.30 -9.53
C ASP A 274 16.71 9.17 -9.79
N ARG A 275 15.81 9.38 -10.74
CA ARG A 275 14.76 8.40 -11.03
C ARG A 275 15.29 7.04 -11.46
N ASP A 276 16.33 7.03 -12.28
CA ASP A 276 16.93 5.80 -12.80
C ASP A 276 17.66 5.02 -11.69
N GLU A 277 18.37 5.73 -10.82
CA GLU A 277 19.04 5.17 -9.65
C GLU A 277 18.00 4.60 -8.64
N ASP A 278 16.95 5.37 -8.36
CA ASP A 278 15.86 4.96 -7.46
C ASP A 278 15.17 3.69 -8.00
N MET A 279 14.73 3.71 -9.26
CA MET A 279 14.07 2.55 -9.88
C MET A 279 14.97 1.32 -9.98
N THR A 280 16.30 1.48 -10.01
CA THR A 280 17.23 0.36 -10.10
C THR A 280 17.56 -0.23 -8.73
N ALA A 281 17.70 0.62 -7.71
CA ALA A 281 18.21 0.22 -6.39
C ALA A 281 17.13 -0.10 -5.36
N THR A 282 15.85 0.24 -5.62
CA THR A 282 14.75 0.05 -4.67
C THR A 282 13.79 -1.04 -5.07
N GLY A 283 13.05 -1.58 -4.10
CA GLY A 283 12.17 -2.72 -4.25
C GLY A 283 10.95 -2.49 -5.15
N LYS A 284 10.36 -3.60 -5.62
CA LYS A 284 9.23 -3.64 -6.56
C LYS A 284 8.08 -4.49 -6.01
N ARG A 285 6.86 -4.36 -6.59
CA ARG A 285 5.81 -5.36 -6.39
C ARG A 285 6.31 -6.73 -6.84
N HIS A 286 6.04 -7.74 -6.04
CA HIS A 286 6.31 -9.14 -6.39
C HIS A 286 5.54 -9.56 -7.64
N ASP A 287 6.22 -10.15 -8.59
CA ASP A 287 5.57 -10.96 -9.62
C ASP A 287 5.35 -12.39 -9.09
N PHE A 288 4.32 -13.03 -9.65
CA PHE A 288 3.91 -14.36 -9.22
C PHE A 288 3.72 -15.30 -10.42
N ARG A 289 3.95 -16.57 -10.15
CA ARG A 289 3.45 -17.69 -10.94
C ARG A 289 2.49 -18.48 -10.05
N VAL A 290 1.27 -18.67 -10.55
CA VAL A 290 0.24 -19.45 -9.85
C VAL A 290 0.00 -20.72 -10.63
N ASP A 291 0.39 -21.86 -10.06
CA ASP A 291 0.08 -23.19 -10.59
C ASP A 291 -1.12 -23.74 -9.83
N TYR A 292 -2.14 -24.21 -10.52
CA TYR A 292 -3.41 -24.59 -9.89
C TYR A 292 -4.07 -25.84 -10.49
N GLU A 293 -4.84 -26.51 -9.66
CA GLU A 293 -5.78 -27.57 -10.02
C GLU A 293 -7.15 -27.25 -9.37
N LEU A 294 -8.23 -27.40 -10.15
CA LEU A 294 -9.60 -27.06 -9.76
C LEU A 294 -10.51 -28.28 -9.95
N GLY A 295 -11.30 -28.63 -8.94
CA GLY A 295 -12.38 -29.59 -9.00
C GLY A 295 -13.74 -28.87 -8.89
N PHE A 296 -14.68 -29.12 -9.80
CA PHE A 296 -15.98 -28.46 -9.85
C PHE A 296 -17.06 -29.35 -10.51
N ASP A 297 -18.34 -28.96 -10.39
CA ASP A 297 -19.46 -29.66 -11.02
C ASP A 297 -19.88 -29.07 -12.37
N ASP A 298 -20.90 -29.68 -13.01
CA ASP A 298 -21.42 -29.22 -14.31
C ASP A 298 -22.11 -27.85 -14.25
N GLU A 299 -22.50 -27.38 -13.07
CA GLU A 299 -23.04 -26.05 -12.83
C GLU A 299 -21.95 -25.01 -12.68
N GLY A 300 -20.70 -25.43 -12.42
CA GLY A 300 -19.53 -24.56 -12.16
C GLY A 300 -19.32 -24.25 -10.67
N ARG A 301 -19.95 -25.04 -9.77
CA ARG A 301 -19.70 -24.92 -8.33
C ARG A 301 -18.35 -25.53 -7.98
N ILE A 302 -17.52 -24.80 -7.27
CA ILE A 302 -16.20 -25.26 -6.83
C ILE A 302 -16.35 -26.28 -5.70
N HIS A 303 -15.70 -27.41 -5.84
CA HIS A 303 -15.55 -28.47 -4.83
C HIS A 303 -14.19 -28.44 -4.17
N ALA A 304 -13.13 -28.30 -4.96
CA ALA A 304 -11.76 -28.29 -4.46
C ALA A 304 -10.86 -27.30 -5.22
N VAL A 305 -9.91 -26.72 -4.51
CA VAL A 305 -8.83 -25.88 -5.06
C VAL A 305 -7.51 -26.35 -4.49
N ASP A 306 -6.53 -26.65 -5.35
CA ASP A 306 -5.12 -26.81 -4.99
C ASP A 306 -4.31 -25.78 -5.79
N ALA A 307 -3.59 -24.89 -5.11
CA ALA A 307 -2.83 -23.85 -5.79
C ALA A 307 -1.51 -23.52 -5.09
N THR A 308 -0.46 -23.32 -5.89
CA THR A 308 0.85 -22.87 -5.46
C THR A 308 1.15 -21.49 -6.01
N TYR A 309 1.42 -20.54 -5.11
CA TYR A 309 1.77 -19.16 -5.40
C TYR A 309 3.28 -18.98 -5.26
N ALA A 310 4.03 -19.11 -6.36
CA ALA A 310 5.47 -18.87 -6.40
C ALA A 310 5.74 -17.40 -6.68
N ALA A 311 6.49 -16.74 -5.80
CA ALA A 311 6.79 -15.31 -5.89
C ALA A 311 8.29 -15.10 -6.16
N ARG A 312 8.63 -14.14 -7.03
CA ARG A 312 9.98 -13.59 -7.10
C ARG A 312 10.16 -12.64 -5.93
N CYS A 313 11.19 -12.87 -5.09
CA CYS A 313 11.41 -12.08 -3.89
C CYS A 313 12.66 -11.19 -3.95
N GLY A 314 13.54 -11.41 -4.96
CA GLY A 314 14.82 -10.71 -5.03
C GLY A 314 15.88 -11.38 -4.16
N PHE A 315 16.92 -10.61 -3.82
CA PHE A 315 18.11 -11.17 -3.15
C PHE A 315 17.94 -11.34 -1.64
N SER A 316 17.08 -10.55 -1.00
CA SER A 316 16.80 -10.57 0.44
C SER A 316 15.32 -10.80 0.73
N SER A 317 14.99 -11.07 1.98
CA SER A 317 13.61 -11.33 2.38
C SER A 317 12.73 -10.07 2.42
N ASP A 318 13.24 -8.94 2.85
CA ASP A 318 12.50 -7.70 3.10
C ASP A 318 11.07 -7.99 3.63
N LEU A 319 10.03 -7.60 2.89
CA LEU A 319 8.63 -7.86 3.22
C LEU A 319 8.01 -9.06 2.47
N SER A 320 8.82 -9.88 1.79
CA SER A 320 8.33 -10.99 0.95
C SER A 320 7.54 -12.05 1.72
N GLY A 321 7.92 -12.33 2.98
CA GLY A 321 7.18 -13.27 3.82
C GLY A 321 5.72 -12.87 4.00
N PRO A 322 5.44 -11.74 4.64
CA PRO A 322 4.05 -11.30 4.85
C PRO A 322 3.31 -10.98 3.54
N VAL A 323 4.01 -10.60 2.45
CA VAL A 323 3.38 -10.41 1.12
C VAL A 323 2.90 -11.75 0.55
N THR A 324 3.73 -12.79 0.59
CA THR A 324 3.33 -14.12 0.09
C THR A 324 2.27 -14.76 0.97
N ASP A 325 2.32 -14.56 2.28
CA ASP A 325 1.27 -14.98 3.22
C ASP A 325 -0.06 -14.30 2.89
N ARG A 326 -0.05 -12.98 2.65
CA ARG A 326 -1.26 -12.23 2.31
C ARG A 326 -1.84 -12.62 0.95
N ALA A 327 -1.02 -13.03 0.00
CA ALA A 327 -1.52 -13.59 -1.27
C ALA A 327 -2.40 -14.81 -1.01
N LEU A 328 -1.97 -15.71 -0.13
CA LEU A 328 -2.79 -16.88 0.24
C LEU A 328 -4.08 -16.52 0.99
N PHE A 329 -4.06 -15.49 1.86
CA PHE A 329 -5.26 -15.02 2.55
C PHE A 329 -6.31 -14.45 1.61
N HIS A 330 -5.94 -14.02 0.41
CA HIS A 330 -6.83 -13.45 -0.58
C HIS A 330 -6.97 -14.32 -1.84
N ALA A 331 -6.40 -15.53 -1.84
CA ALA A 331 -6.54 -16.50 -2.92
C ALA A 331 -7.95 -17.08 -3.04
N ASP A 332 -8.83 -16.77 -2.08
CA ASP A 332 -10.25 -17.05 -2.11
C ASP A 332 -11.09 -15.91 -2.70
N SER A 333 -10.54 -14.68 -2.83
CA SER A 333 -11.29 -13.49 -3.21
C SER A 333 -12.63 -13.40 -2.46
N SER A 334 -13.74 -13.38 -3.16
CA SER A 334 -15.11 -13.40 -2.60
C SER A 334 -15.77 -14.80 -2.61
N TYR A 335 -14.99 -15.86 -2.84
CA TYR A 335 -15.50 -17.20 -3.13
C TYR A 335 -15.25 -18.19 -2.00
N PHE A 336 -16.24 -19.02 -1.73
CA PHE A 336 -16.13 -20.09 -0.75
C PHE A 336 -15.56 -21.36 -1.41
N TYR A 337 -14.41 -21.82 -0.93
CA TYR A 337 -13.82 -23.10 -1.34
C TYR A 337 -14.06 -24.16 -0.25
N PRO A 338 -14.91 -25.19 -0.48
CA PRO A 338 -15.18 -26.21 0.55
C PRO A 338 -13.92 -26.96 0.97
N HIS A 339 -13.12 -27.38 -0.01
CA HIS A 339 -11.85 -28.07 0.19
C HIS A 339 -10.74 -27.30 -0.49
N VAL A 340 -9.68 -26.95 0.25
CA VAL A 340 -8.64 -26.07 -0.27
C VAL A 340 -7.26 -26.41 0.30
N HIS A 341 -6.27 -26.38 -0.59
CA HIS A 341 -4.86 -26.43 -0.27
C HIS A 341 -4.16 -25.30 -1.01
N LEU A 342 -3.62 -24.32 -0.28
CA LEU A 342 -2.87 -23.19 -0.83
C LEU A 342 -1.46 -23.19 -0.25
N SER A 343 -0.45 -23.00 -1.09
CA SER A 343 0.94 -22.93 -0.66
C SER A 343 1.66 -21.74 -1.30
N SER A 344 2.60 -21.13 -0.57
CA SER A 344 3.49 -20.10 -1.10
C SER A 344 4.89 -20.68 -1.40
N ARG A 345 5.59 -20.08 -2.36
CA ARG A 345 7.01 -20.34 -2.63
C ARG A 345 7.75 -19.00 -2.82
N PRO A 346 8.27 -18.38 -1.75
CA PRO A 346 9.02 -17.11 -1.81
C PRO A 346 10.45 -17.35 -2.32
N LEU A 347 10.63 -17.28 -3.63
CA LEU A 347 11.88 -17.66 -4.33
C LEU A 347 12.93 -16.57 -4.26
N LYS A 348 14.16 -16.94 -3.92
CA LYS A 348 15.34 -16.09 -4.05
C LYS A 348 15.71 -15.93 -5.52
N THR A 349 15.97 -14.69 -5.94
CA THR A 349 16.41 -14.32 -7.28
C THR A 349 17.51 -13.26 -7.23
N HIS A 350 18.22 -13.04 -8.32
CA HIS A 350 19.29 -12.04 -8.39
C HIS A 350 18.76 -10.72 -8.98
N THR A 351 17.76 -10.20 -8.30
CA THR A 351 17.15 -8.88 -8.54
C THR A 351 17.11 -8.12 -7.22
N VAL A 352 16.85 -6.80 -7.27
CA VAL A 352 16.57 -6.04 -6.04
C VAL A 352 15.45 -6.73 -5.25
N SER A 353 15.47 -6.61 -3.92
CA SER A 353 14.43 -7.19 -3.06
C SER A 353 13.07 -6.69 -3.47
N ASN A 354 12.12 -7.61 -3.64
CA ASN A 354 10.73 -7.20 -3.79
C ASN A 354 10.16 -6.78 -2.44
N THR A 355 9.31 -5.77 -2.44
CA THR A 355 8.82 -5.13 -1.21
C THR A 355 7.30 -4.93 -1.23
N ALA A 356 6.77 -4.28 -0.21
CA ALA A 356 5.36 -3.89 -0.15
C ALA A 356 4.95 -3.05 -1.35
N PHE A 357 3.76 -3.31 -1.85
CA PHE A 357 3.06 -2.46 -2.80
C PHE A 357 1.56 -2.58 -2.56
N ARG A 358 0.80 -1.51 -2.70
CA ARG A 358 -0.64 -1.36 -2.48
C ARG A 358 -1.41 -2.67 -2.69
N GLY A 359 -2.02 -3.22 -1.62
CA GLY A 359 -2.66 -4.52 -1.59
C GLY A 359 -1.80 -5.67 -1.05
N PHE A 360 -0.46 -5.52 -1.00
CA PHE A 360 0.48 -6.36 -0.23
C PHE A 360 0.34 -7.87 -0.49
N GLY A 361 0.31 -8.31 -1.75
CA GLY A 361 0.07 -9.73 -2.13
C GLY A 361 -1.40 -10.07 -2.38
N GLY A 362 -2.33 -9.36 -1.73
CA GLY A 362 -3.77 -9.52 -1.97
C GLY A 362 -4.17 -9.42 -3.45
N PRO A 363 -3.66 -8.45 -4.22
CA PRO A 363 -3.97 -8.36 -5.65
C PRO A 363 -3.62 -9.62 -6.43
N GLN A 364 -2.46 -10.23 -6.15
CA GLN A 364 -2.02 -11.44 -6.83
C GLN A 364 -2.85 -12.65 -6.41
N GLY A 365 -3.21 -12.75 -5.11
CA GLY A 365 -4.12 -13.79 -4.61
C GLY A 365 -5.48 -13.73 -5.30
N MET A 366 -6.10 -12.54 -5.31
CA MET A 366 -7.42 -12.32 -5.91
C MET A 366 -7.42 -12.53 -7.42
N LEU A 367 -6.36 -12.11 -8.11
CA LEU A 367 -6.24 -12.30 -9.56
C LEU A 367 -6.17 -13.80 -9.91
N GLY A 368 -5.48 -14.62 -9.09
CA GLY A 368 -5.51 -16.07 -9.23
C GLY A 368 -6.93 -16.64 -9.08
N ALA A 369 -7.67 -16.18 -8.05
CA ALA A 369 -9.06 -16.61 -7.84
C ALA A 369 -9.99 -16.23 -9.00
N GLU A 370 -9.84 -15.04 -9.58
CA GLU A 370 -10.62 -14.62 -10.74
C GLU A 370 -10.29 -15.46 -11.98
N ARG A 371 -9.02 -15.84 -12.18
CA ARG A 371 -8.64 -16.79 -13.22
C ARG A 371 -9.34 -18.15 -13.04
N PHE A 372 -9.48 -18.65 -11.82
CA PHE A 372 -10.17 -19.92 -11.56
C PHE A 372 -11.63 -19.83 -11.99
N ILE A 373 -12.32 -18.75 -11.64
CA ILE A 373 -13.72 -18.51 -12.03
C ILE A 373 -13.89 -18.40 -13.54
N GLU A 374 -13.04 -17.63 -14.21
CA GLU A 374 -13.09 -17.47 -15.68
C GLU A 374 -12.92 -18.83 -16.38
N GLU A 375 -11.93 -19.63 -16.03
CA GLU A 375 -11.73 -20.93 -16.67
C GLU A 375 -12.88 -21.91 -16.42
N ILE A 376 -13.45 -21.92 -15.22
CA ILE A 376 -14.63 -22.71 -14.91
C ILE A 376 -15.81 -22.24 -15.79
N ALA A 377 -16.04 -20.94 -15.91
CA ALA A 377 -17.12 -20.37 -16.72
C ALA A 377 -17.04 -20.80 -18.18
N TYR A 378 -15.86 -20.72 -18.79
CA TYR A 378 -15.63 -21.23 -20.15
C TYR A 378 -15.82 -22.75 -20.24
N ALA A 379 -15.39 -23.53 -19.25
CA ALA A 379 -15.52 -24.97 -19.26
C ALA A 379 -16.98 -25.46 -19.18
N VAL A 380 -17.86 -24.70 -18.51
CA VAL A 380 -19.31 -25.01 -18.41
C VAL A 380 -20.18 -24.19 -19.38
N GLY A 381 -19.59 -23.25 -20.16
CA GLY A 381 -20.28 -22.44 -21.14
C GLY A 381 -21.27 -21.44 -20.55
N LYS A 382 -20.96 -20.87 -19.39
CA LYS A 382 -21.80 -19.88 -18.67
C LYS A 382 -21.14 -18.51 -18.61
N ASP A 383 -21.94 -17.48 -18.32
CA ASP A 383 -21.42 -16.14 -18.02
C ASP A 383 -20.55 -16.21 -16.75
N PRO A 384 -19.30 -15.70 -16.76
CA PRO A 384 -18.46 -15.65 -15.58
C PRO A 384 -19.12 -15.00 -14.36
N LEU A 385 -19.99 -14.00 -14.52
CA LEU A 385 -20.71 -13.38 -13.43
C LEU A 385 -21.65 -14.37 -12.72
N ASP A 386 -22.27 -15.30 -13.47
CA ASP A 386 -23.13 -16.33 -12.88
C ASP A 386 -22.32 -17.34 -12.05
N ILE A 387 -21.10 -17.68 -12.53
CA ILE A 387 -20.17 -18.55 -11.78
C ILE A 387 -19.64 -17.83 -10.53
N ARG A 388 -19.35 -16.52 -10.61
CA ARG A 388 -19.00 -15.70 -9.42
C ARG A 388 -20.10 -15.78 -8.36
N LYS A 389 -21.34 -15.46 -8.73
CA LYS A 389 -22.49 -15.48 -7.82
C LYS A 389 -22.73 -16.86 -7.21
N LEU A 390 -22.59 -17.93 -8.00
CA LEU A 390 -22.76 -19.32 -7.56
C LEU A 390 -21.78 -19.69 -6.44
N ASN A 391 -20.56 -19.13 -6.48
CA ASN A 391 -19.47 -19.47 -5.59
C ASN A 391 -19.23 -18.47 -4.45
N PHE A 392 -19.99 -17.38 -4.35
CA PHE A 392 -19.82 -16.42 -3.25
C PHE A 392 -19.88 -17.06 -1.88
N TYR A 393 -19.19 -16.46 -0.92
CA TYR A 393 -19.47 -16.71 0.50
C TYR A 393 -20.95 -16.53 0.76
N GLY A 394 -21.50 -17.40 1.62
CA GLY A 394 -22.91 -17.36 1.98
C GLY A 394 -23.18 -16.40 3.14
N GLU A 395 -24.45 -16.31 3.51
CA GLU A 395 -24.89 -15.63 4.72
C GLU A 395 -24.54 -16.41 5.98
N THR A 396 -24.54 -15.76 7.12
CA THR A 396 -24.32 -16.39 8.44
C THR A 396 -25.28 -17.56 8.63
N GLY A 397 -24.73 -18.71 9.03
CA GLY A 397 -25.48 -19.95 9.21
C GLY A 397 -25.64 -20.83 7.97
N SER A 398 -25.17 -20.39 6.80
CA SER A 398 -25.22 -21.17 5.56
C SER A 398 -24.20 -22.33 5.52
N GLY A 399 -23.21 -22.34 6.42
CA GLY A 399 -22.05 -23.24 6.37
C GLY A 399 -21.02 -22.87 5.30
N ARG A 400 -21.18 -21.71 4.67
CA ARG A 400 -20.30 -21.19 3.59
C ARG A 400 -19.68 -19.83 3.96
N THR A 401 -19.29 -19.66 5.22
CA THR A 401 -18.83 -18.38 5.78
C THR A 401 -17.37 -18.38 6.22
N THR A 402 -16.74 -19.56 6.28
CA THR A 402 -15.39 -19.70 6.82
C THR A 402 -14.33 -19.61 5.73
N THR A 403 -13.30 -18.78 5.91
CA THR A 403 -12.16 -18.62 5.00
C THR A 403 -11.21 -19.83 5.02
N PRO A 404 -10.27 -19.97 4.07
CA PRO A 404 -9.23 -21.00 4.11
C PRO A 404 -8.37 -20.99 5.39
N TYR A 405 -8.25 -19.86 6.05
CA TYR A 405 -7.52 -19.64 7.31
C TYR A 405 -8.43 -19.63 8.55
N HIS A 406 -9.67 -20.11 8.39
CA HIS A 406 -10.66 -20.35 9.44
C HIS A 406 -11.24 -19.10 10.14
N GLN A 407 -11.14 -17.92 9.53
CA GLN A 407 -11.87 -16.75 9.96
C GLN A 407 -13.30 -16.78 9.40
N GLU A 408 -14.29 -16.47 10.23
CA GLU A 408 -15.67 -16.26 9.78
C GLU A 408 -15.81 -14.92 9.05
N VAL A 409 -16.54 -14.92 7.95
CA VAL A 409 -16.95 -13.72 7.21
C VAL A 409 -18.33 -13.32 7.75
N GLU A 410 -18.35 -12.51 8.80
CA GLU A 410 -19.56 -12.16 9.54
C GLU A 410 -20.43 -11.10 8.82
N ASP A 411 -19.80 -10.10 8.19
CA ASP A 411 -20.44 -8.97 7.52
C ASP A 411 -20.27 -9.10 6.00
N ASN A 412 -20.91 -10.12 5.42
CA ASN A 412 -20.81 -10.38 3.98
C ASN A 412 -21.88 -9.63 3.20
N ILE A 413 -21.51 -8.54 2.55
CA ILE A 413 -22.41 -7.71 1.73
C ILE A 413 -22.17 -7.86 0.22
N ILE A 414 -21.30 -8.80 -0.21
CA ILE A 414 -20.83 -8.88 -1.60
C ILE A 414 -21.95 -9.13 -2.60
N ALA A 415 -22.92 -9.97 -2.25
CA ALA A 415 -24.06 -10.26 -3.11
C ALA A 415 -24.85 -8.98 -3.43
N ARG A 416 -25.15 -8.17 -2.41
CA ARG A 416 -25.86 -6.89 -2.56
C ARG A 416 -25.06 -5.89 -3.40
N VAL A 417 -23.75 -5.77 -3.14
CA VAL A 417 -22.87 -4.87 -3.92
C VAL A 417 -22.87 -5.25 -5.39
N VAL A 418 -22.75 -6.54 -5.70
CA VAL A 418 -22.71 -7.03 -7.08
C VAL A 418 -24.07 -6.88 -7.77
N GLU A 419 -25.17 -7.20 -7.12
CA GLU A 419 -26.54 -7.08 -7.68
C GLU A 419 -26.89 -5.61 -7.98
N GLU A 420 -26.53 -4.68 -7.08
CA GLU A 420 -26.75 -3.26 -7.30
C GLU A 420 -25.90 -2.73 -8.46
N LEU A 421 -24.63 -3.15 -8.55
CA LEU A 421 -23.76 -2.75 -9.65
C LEU A 421 -24.18 -3.39 -10.98
N GLU A 422 -24.54 -4.67 -11.00
CA GLU A 422 -25.03 -5.35 -12.19
C GLU A 422 -26.22 -4.62 -12.80
N THR A 423 -27.18 -4.20 -11.94
CA THR A 423 -28.37 -3.44 -12.35
C THR A 423 -28.00 -2.04 -12.82
N SER A 424 -27.22 -1.28 -12.02
CA SER A 424 -26.95 0.13 -12.30
C SER A 424 -25.95 0.35 -13.44
N SER A 425 -25.11 -0.65 -13.72
CA SER A 425 -24.20 -0.63 -14.88
C SER A 425 -24.85 -1.15 -16.17
N ASP A 426 -26.07 -1.69 -16.08
CA ASP A 426 -26.78 -2.34 -17.20
C ASP A 426 -25.96 -3.48 -17.84
N TYR A 427 -25.29 -4.27 -16.98
CA TYR A 427 -24.30 -5.28 -17.38
C TYR A 427 -24.86 -6.27 -18.42
N ARG A 428 -26.06 -6.83 -18.18
CA ARG A 428 -26.62 -7.91 -19.05
C ARG A 428 -26.91 -7.39 -20.44
N ALA A 429 -27.64 -6.29 -20.59
CA ALA A 429 -27.98 -5.72 -21.88
C ALA A 429 -26.72 -5.24 -22.64
N ARG A 430 -25.75 -4.65 -21.94
CA ARG A 430 -24.46 -4.26 -22.55
C ARG A 430 -23.69 -5.49 -23.04
N ARG A 431 -23.65 -6.57 -22.25
CA ARG A 431 -22.99 -7.80 -22.65
C ARG A 431 -23.62 -8.41 -23.90
N GLU A 432 -24.95 -8.47 -23.98
CA GLU A 432 -25.67 -8.92 -25.18
C GLU A 432 -25.36 -8.05 -26.41
N ALA A 433 -25.39 -6.73 -26.24
CA ALA A 433 -25.06 -5.79 -27.32
C ALA A 433 -23.60 -5.94 -27.81
N ILE A 434 -22.64 -6.20 -26.87
CA ILE A 434 -21.24 -6.46 -27.19
C ILE A 434 -21.10 -7.77 -28.01
N VAL A 435 -21.77 -8.83 -27.59
CA VAL A 435 -21.76 -10.11 -28.31
C VAL A 435 -22.30 -9.92 -29.73
N GLU A 436 -23.38 -9.17 -29.87
CA GLU A 436 -23.96 -8.87 -31.23
C GLU A 436 -23.00 -7.99 -32.05
N PHE A 437 -22.41 -6.95 -31.47
CA PHE A 437 -21.41 -6.13 -32.15
C PHE A 437 -20.22 -6.97 -32.64
N ASN A 438 -19.73 -7.86 -31.84
CA ASN A 438 -18.57 -8.70 -32.19
C ASN A 438 -18.85 -9.68 -33.34
N LYS A 439 -20.10 -10.05 -33.64
CA LYS A 439 -20.43 -10.89 -34.78
C LYS A 439 -20.15 -10.22 -36.11
N THR A 440 -20.29 -8.90 -36.18
CA THR A 440 -20.20 -8.13 -37.43
C THR A 440 -18.91 -7.30 -37.54
N SER A 441 -18.19 -7.09 -36.46
CA SER A 441 -16.93 -6.31 -36.42
C SER A 441 -15.72 -7.22 -36.62
N PRO A 442 -14.99 -7.15 -37.73
CA PRO A 442 -13.89 -8.07 -37.99
C PRO A 442 -12.59 -7.70 -37.29
N VAL A 443 -12.38 -6.42 -36.95
CA VAL A 443 -11.12 -5.89 -36.43
C VAL A 443 -11.27 -5.45 -34.98
N ILE A 444 -12.23 -4.56 -34.70
CA ILE A 444 -12.46 -4.08 -33.36
C ILE A 444 -13.33 -5.08 -32.61
N ARG A 445 -12.86 -5.55 -31.47
CA ARG A 445 -13.61 -6.45 -30.58
C ARG A 445 -13.86 -5.77 -29.26
N LYS A 446 -15.00 -6.00 -28.65
CA LYS A 446 -15.37 -5.47 -27.34
C LYS A 446 -15.48 -6.56 -26.30
N GLY A 447 -15.27 -6.19 -25.06
CA GLY A 447 -15.49 -7.07 -23.91
C GLY A 447 -15.97 -6.30 -22.70
N ILE A 448 -16.67 -6.99 -21.81
CA ILE A 448 -17.19 -6.45 -20.55
C ILE A 448 -17.06 -7.51 -19.46
N ALA A 449 -16.63 -7.09 -18.28
CA ALA A 449 -16.60 -7.96 -17.11
C ALA A 449 -16.99 -7.20 -15.85
N LEU A 450 -17.64 -7.92 -14.92
CA LEU A 450 -17.95 -7.44 -13.58
C LEU A 450 -17.28 -8.36 -12.56
N THR A 451 -16.35 -7.80 -11.78
CA THR A 451 -15.59 -8.54 -10.74
C THR A 451 -15.82 -7.96 -9.36
N PRO A 452 -15.92 -8.82 -8.32
CA PRO A 452 -16.06 -8.42 -6.93
C PRO A 452 -14.70 -8.24 -6.25
N VAL A 453 -14.73 -7.56 -5.11
CA VAL A 453 -13.59 -7.43 -4.18
C VAL A 453 -14.06 -7.70 -2.75
N LYS A 454 -13.36 -8.59 -2.02
CA LYS A 454 -13.42 -8.77 -0.57
C LYS A 454 -11.99 -8.67 -0.04
N PHE A 455 -11.68 -7.64 0.73
CA PHE A 455 -10.32 -7.40 1.20
C PHE A 455 -10.26 -7.25 2.71
N GLY A 456 -9.41 -8.03 3.37
CA GLY A 456 -9.23 -8.02 4.82
C GLY A 456 -8.35 -6.87 5.29
N ILE A 457 -8.78 -6.19 6.35
CA ILE A 457 -8.14 -5.00 6.90
C ILE A 457 -7.49 -5.29 8.24
N SER A 458 -6.18 -5.29 8.29
CA SER A 458 -5.22 -5.27 9.39
C SER A 458 -3.83 -5.60 8.87
N PHE A 459 -2.79 -5.31 9.63
CA PHE A 459 -1.51 -6.01 9.47
C PHE A 459 -1.65 -7.47 9.89
N THR A 460 -1.10 -8.38 9.10
CA THR A 460 -1.08 -9.81 9.44
C THR A 460 -0.12 -10.12 10.59
N MET A 461 0.87 -9.25 10.83
CA MET A 461 1.63 -9.23 12.07
C MET A 461 0.86 -8.44 13.13
N THR A 462 0.24 -9.14 14.07
CA THR A 462 -0.67 -8.57 15.07
C THR A 462 -0.09 -7.39 15.83
N ALA A 463 1.22 -7.43 16.19
CA ALA A 463 1.90 -6.39 16.92
C ALA A 463 1.90 -5.01 16.23
N PHE A 464 1.79 -4.96 14.91
CA PHE A 464 1.77 -3.70 14.16
C PHE A 464 0.40 -2.99 14.14
N ASN A 465 -0.65 -3.63 14.65
CA ASN A 465 -1.98 -3.02 14.69
C ASN A 465 -2.17 -2.13 15.92
N GLN A 466 -1.33 -1.10 16.04
CA GLN A 466 -1.34 -0.12 17.13
C GLN A 466 -0.89 1.26 16.64
N ALA A 467 -1.35 2.31 17.28
CA ALA A 467 -0.91 3.68 17.04
C ALA A 467 -0.99 4.56 18.30
N GLY A 468 -0.20 5.62 18.28
CA GLY A 468 -0.23 6.68 19.27
C GLY A 468 -0.60 8.04 18.65
N ALA A 469 -1.13 8.94 19.45
CA ALA A 469 -1.38 10.33 19.09
C ALA A 469 -1.11 11.27 20.27
N LEU A 470 -0.87 12.55 19.95
CA LEU A 470 -0.64 13.62 20.90
C LEU A 470 -1.55 14.79 20.57
N VAL A 471 -2.37 15.22 21.54
CA VAL A 471 -3.27 16.38 21.39
C VAL A 471 -2.94 17.39 22.48
N HIS A 472 -2.77 18.66 22.09
CA HIS A 472 -2.61 19.81 22.97
C HIS A 472 -3.62 20.87 22.65
N ILE A 473 -4.31 21.42 23.65
CA ILE A 473 -5.12 22.63 23.50
C ILE A 473 -4.35 23.79 24.13
N TYR A 474 -4.09 24.83 23.34
CA TYR A 474 -3.46 26.05 23.82
C TYR A 474 -4.49 26.92 24.56
N ASN A 475 -4.02 27.86 25.38
CA ASN A 475 -4.89 28.70 26.21
C ASN A 475 -5.80 29.66 25.40
N ASP A 476 -5.57 29.81 24.11
CA ASP A 476 -6.41 30.54 23.17
C ASP A 476 -7.48 29.67 22.48
N GLY A 477 -7.52 28.37 22.84
CA GLY A 477 -8.45 27.41 22.26
C GLY A 477 -8.02 26.81 20.92
N SER A 478 -6.82 27.11 20.39
CA SER A 478 -6.26 26.41 19.23
C SER A 478 -5.74 25.02 19.65
N ILE A 479 -5.80 24.05 18.73
CA ILE A 479 -5.50 22.65 18.99
C ILE A 479 -4.34 22.20 18.13
N HIS A 480 -3.32 21.61 18.75
CA HIS A 480 -2.23 20.93 18.07
C HIS A 480 -2.47 19.42 18.10
N LEU A 481 -2.39 18.82 16.94
CA LEU A 481 -2.50 17.37 16.72
C LEU A 481 -1.20 16.84 16.11
N ASN A 482 -0.71 15.72 16.65
CA ASN A 482 0.34 14.92 16.06
C ASN A 482 0.01 13.43 16.27
N HIS A 483 0.33 12.58 15.29
CA HIS A 483 0.15 11.14 15.37
C HIS A 483 1.23 10.41 14.58
N GLY A 484 1.34 9.09 14.77
CA GLY A 484 2.39 8.29 14.15
C GLY A 484 2.19 8.01 12.65
N GLY A 485 1.00 8.20 12.13
CA GLY A 485 0.72 8.02 10.71
C GLY A 485 1.36 9.12 9.85
N THR A 486 1.74 8.77 8.63
CA THR A 486 2.37 9.67 7.65
C THR A 486 1.41 10.04 6.53
N GLU A 487 1.57 11.23 5.96
CA GLU A 487 0.78 11.73 4.82
C GLU A 487 1.53 11.48 3.51
N MET A 488 0.93 10.71 2.60
CA MET A 488 1.47 10.37 1.30
C MET A 488 0.50 10.70 0.14
N GLY A 489 -0.47 11.59 0.40
CA GLY A 489 -1.51 11.99 -0.55
C GLY A 489 -2.88 11.38 -0.30
N GLN A 490 -2.99 10.44 0.66
CA GLN A 490 -4.24 9.72 0.96
C GLN A 490 -5.23 10.51 1.84
N GLY A 491 -4.83 11.69 2.35
CA GLY A 491 -5.67 12.55 3.17
C GLY A 491 -5.85 12.09 4.63
N LEU A 492 -4.92 11.31 5.15
CA LEU A 492 -4.93 10.85 6.54
C LEU A 492 -4.99 12.02 7.52
N TYR A 493 -4.17 13.04 7.29
CA TYR A 493 -4.12 14.20 8.17
C TYR A 493 -5.45 14.94 8.22
N THR A 494 -6.11 15.12 7.08
CA THR A 494 -7.42 15.76 7.02
C THR A 494 -8.46 14.96 7.80
N LYS A 495 -8.53 13.64 7.60
CA LYS A 495 -9.50 12.78 8.30
C LYS A 495 -9.29 12.76 9.82
N VAL A 496 -8.04 12.63 10.29
CA VAL A 496 -7.76 12.62 11.73
C VAL A 496 -8.00 14.00 12.36
N ALA A 497 -7.76 15.09 11.63
CA ALA A 497 -8.13 16.42 12.09
C ALA A 497 -9.66 16.61 12.22
N GLN A 498 -10.48 16.03 11.30
CA GLN A 498 -11.93 15.99 11.41
C GLN A 498 -12.38 15.25 12.69
N VAL A 499 -11.73 14.12 13.02
CA VAL A 499 -12.02 13.37 14.26
C VAL A 499 -11.81 14.22 15.50
N VAL A 500 -10.70 14.96 15.58
CA VAL A 500 -10.40 15.81 16.73
C VAL A 500 -11.34 17.03 16.81
N ALA A 501 -11.62 17.66 15.67
CA ALA A 501 -12.55 18.77 15.58
C ALA A 501 -13.96 18.36 16.06
N ASP A 502 -14.43 17.20 15.61
CA ASP A 502 -15.72 16.64 16.00
C ASP A 502 -15.77 16.28 17.49
N ALA A 503 -14.70 15.70 18.05
CA ALA A 503 -14.63 15.34 19.47
C ALA A 503 -14.78 16.55 20.41
N PHE A 504 -14.27 17.72 20.02
CA PHE A 504 -14.38 18.96 20.79
C PHE A 504 -15.50 19.89 20.29
N GLN A 505 -16.20 19.53 19.21
CA GLN A 505 -17.21 20.36 18.56
C GLN A 505 -16.67 21.76 18.20
N VAL A 506 -15.50 21.79 17.53
CA VAL A 506 -14.86 23.02 17.07
C VAL A 506 -14.63 22.98 15.55
N ASP A 507 -14.63 24.14 14.92
CA ASP A 507 -14.30 24.23 13.49
C ASP A 507 -12.92 23.69 13.20
N ILE A 508 -12.77 22.96 12.08
CA ILE A 508 -11.54 22.27 11.72
C ILE A 508 -10.29 23.19 11.60
N ASN A 509 -10.53 24.47 11.28
CA ASN A 509 -9.44 25.46 11.20
C ASN A 509 -8.75 25.74 12.54
N ARG A 510 -9.35 25.33 13.67
CA ARG A 510 -8.72 25.36 14.99
C ARG A 510 -7.73 24.23 15.21
N VAL A 511 -7.81 23.17 14.43
CA VAL A 511 -6.94 21.99 14.55
C VAL A 511 -5.77 22.12 13.59
N LYS A 512 -4.57 22.27 14.14
CA LYS A 512 -3.32 22.29 13.38
C LYS A 512 -2.60 20.94 13.51
N ILE A 513 -2.47 20.22 12.40
CA ILE A 513 -1.65 19.02 12.34
C ILE A 513 -0.23 19.35 11.88
N THR A 514 0.77 18.74 12.50
CA THR A 514 2.19 18.98 12.19
C THR A 514 2.86 17.72 11.62
N ALA A 515 4.12 17.85 11.21
CA ALA A 515 4.90 16.72 10.73
C ALA A 515 4.91 15.55 11.72
N THR A 516 4.75 14.33 11.21
CA THR A 516 4.99 13.11 12.00
C THR A 516 6.45 13.06 12.42
N THR A 517 6.70 12.84 13.71
CA THR A 517 8.05 12.77 14.26
C THR A 517 8.12 11.83 15.44
N THR A 518 9.17 11.01 15.49
CA THR A 518 9.41 10.05 16.56
C THR A 518 9.68 10.74 17.91
N GLY A 519 10.07 12.03 17.90
CA GLY A 519 10.25 12.84 19.09
C GLY A 519 8.93 13.25 19.80
N LYS A 520 7.77 13.13 19.14
CA LYS A 520 6.45 13.43 19.71
C LYS A 520 5.60 12.18 19.91
N VAL A 521 5.61 11.28 18.95
CA VAL A 521 4.84 10.03 18.97
C VAL A 521 5.75 8.89 18.54
N PRO A 522 6.43 8.24 19.50
CA PRO A 522 7.35 7.14 19.22
C PRO A 522 6.64 5.80 19.04
N ASN A 523 7.38 4.79 18.59
CA ASN A 523 6.99 3.38 18.55
C ASN A 523 5.70 3.12 17.74
N THR A 524 5.52 3.84 16.65
CA THR A 524 4.34 3.68 15.79
C THR A 524 4.64 2.74 14.64
N SER A 525 3.62 2.03 14.19
CA SER A 525 3.72 1.15 13.04
C SER A 525 3.78 1.94 11.72
N ALA A 526 4.16 1.27 10.65
CA ALA A 526 4.12 1.85 9.30
C ALA A 526 2.72 2.36 8.95
N THR A 527 2.63 3.40 8.14
CA THR A 527 1.37 3.81 7.53
C THR A 527 1.09 2.93 6.33
N ALA A 528 0.49 1.77 6.59
CA ALA A 528 0.27 0.68 5.66
C ALA A 528 -1.00 -0.11 6.01
N ALA A 529 -1.26 -1.24 5.34
CA ALA A 529 -2.40 -2.14 5.55
C ALA A 529 -3.77 -1.44 5.49
N SER A 530 -3.85 -0.25 4.89
CA SER A 530 -5.03 0.63 4.81
C SER A 530 -5.64 1.02 6.17
N SER A 531 -5.00 0.69 7.28
CA SER A 531 -5.49 0.88 8.64
C SER A 531 -5.15 2.25 9.24
N GLY A 532 -4.49 3.14 8.46
CA GLY A 532 -3.98 4.41 8.98
C GLY A 532 -5.05 5.28 9.66
N THR A 533 -6.24 5.40 9.08
CA THR A 533 -7.34 6.18 9.68
C THR A 533 -7.92 5.49 10.91
N ASP A 534 -8.11 4.17 10.87
CA ASP A 534 -8.61 3.40 12.00
C ASP A 534 -7.67 3.55 13.22
N LEU A 535 -6.37 3.28 13.02
CA LEU A 535 -5.38 3.32 14.09
C LEU A 535 -5.17 4.74 14.62
N ASN A 536 -4.81 5.68 13.74
CA ASN A 536 -4.44 7.03 14.16
C ASN A 536 -5.65 7.87 14.53
N GLY A 537 -6.82 7.66 13.89
CA GLY A 537 -8.07 8.30 14.24
C GLY A 537 -8.55 7.90 15.63
N MET A 538 -8.53 6.59 15.95
CA MET A 538 -8.89 6.09 17.29
C MET A 538 -7.91 6.55 18.37
N ALA A 539 -6.60 6.58 18.09
CA ALA A 539 -5.60 7.10 19.03
C ALA A 539 -5.80 8.60 19.30
N ALA A 540 -6.07 9.40 18.24
CA ALA A 540 -6.36 10.82 18.39
C ALA A 540 -7.68 11.08 19.14
N TYR A 541 -8.70 10.26 18.86
CA TYR A 541 -9.96 10.30 19.59
C TYR A 541 -9.78 9.98 21.08
N ASP A 542 -8.97 8.96 21.42
CA ASP A 542 -8.67 8.63 22.82
C ASP A 542 -7.99 9.81 23.54
N ALA A 543 -6.98 10.45 22.91
CA ALA A 543 -6.35 11.65 23.48
C ALA A 543 -7.36 12.80 23.68
N ALA A 544 -8.21 13.05 22.68
CA ALA A 544 -9.21 14.09 22.76
C ALA A 544 -10.26 13.81 23.86
N ARG A 545 -10.71 12.54 23.97
CA ARG A 545 -11.64 12.11 25.01
C ARG A 545 -11.07 12.33 26.41
N GLN A 546 -9.81 11.95 26.66
CA GLN A 546 -9.14 12.17 27.95
C GLN A 546 -9.11 13.66 28.36
N ILE A 547 -8.88 14.56 27.41
CA ILE A 547 -8.91 16.00 27.68
C ILE A 547 -10.35 16.45 27.91
N ARG A 548 -11.31 16.02 27.08
CA ARG A 548 -12.73 16.36 27.19
C ARG A 548 -13.32 15.93 28.55
N ASP A 549 -13.02 14.72 29.00
CA ASP A 549 -13.49 14.19 30.29
C ASP A 549 -12.99 15.07 31.47
N ARG A 550 -11.72 15.53 31.43
CA ARG A 550 -11.18 16.48 32.41
C ARG A 550 -11.85 17.85 32.35
N LEU A 551 -12.19 18.35 31.18
CA LEU A 551 -12.89 19.60 30.97
C LEU A 551 -14.35 19.54 31.46
N ILE A 552 -15.03 18.40 31.24
CA ILE A 552 -16.38 18.15 31.76
C ILE A 552 -16.37 18.17 33.28
N LYS A 553 -15.45 17.43 33.90
CA LYS A 553 -15.30 17.41 35.35
C LYS A 553 -15.01 18.80 35.93
N PHE A 554 -14.08 19.54 35.33
CA PHE A 554 -13.77 20.92 35.70
C PHE A 554 -15.03 21.81 35.66
N ALA A 555 -15.82 21.72 34.57
CA ALA A 555 -17.02 22.51 34.43
C ALA A 555 -18.07 22.12 35.47
N ALA A 556 -18.33 20.84 35.68
CA ALA A 556 -19.28 20.35 36.65
C ALA A 556 -18.97 20.85 38.06
N GLU A 557 -17.69 20.77 38.51
CA GLU A 557 -17.24 21.23 39.80
C GLU A 557 -17.33 22.76 39.96
N ASN A 558 -16.97 23.56 38.95
CA ASN A 558 -16.88 25.01 39.09
C ASN A 558 -18.21 25.72 38.89
N TRP A 559 -19.17 25.10 38.19
CA TRP A 559 -20.55 25.64 38.01
C TRP A 559 -21.58 24.92 38.89
N ASN A 560 -21.12 23.91 39.69
CA ASN A 560 -21.98 23.11 40.58
C ASN A 560 -23.20 22.52 39.85
N VAL A 561 -22.92 21.85 38.68
CA VAL A 561 -23.87 21.12 37.85
C VAL A 561 -23.45 19.68 37.67
N PRO A 562 -24.37 18.72 37.37
CA PRO A 562 -24.00 17.37 36.97
C PRO A 562 -23.17 17.36 35.68
N GLU A 563 -22.29 16.34 35.50
CA GLU A 563 -21.44 16.20 34.31
C GLU A 563 -22.26 16.10 33.02
N GLU A 564 -23.47 15.53 33.09
CA GLU A 564 -24.38 15.35 31.97
C GLU A 564 -24.95 16.70 31.44
N GLU A 565 -24.92 17.75 32.25
CA GLU A 565 -25.31 19.10 31.85
C GLU A 565 -24.19 19.90 31.20
N VAL A 566 -22.98 19.31 31.07
CA VAL A 566 -21.84 19.89 30.37
C VAL A 566 -21.81 19.34 28.94
N VAL A 567 -22.22 20.14 27.98
CA VAL A 567 -22.37 19.70 26.58
C VAL A 567 -21.54 20.59 25.65
N PHE A 568 -20.64 19.94 24.88
CA PHE A 568 -19.91 20.59 23.81
C PHE A 568 -20.83 20.81 22.61
N LEU A 569 -21.00 22.06 22.24
CA LEU A 569 -21.79 22.54 21.11
C LEU A 569 -20.87 23.25 20.10
N PRO A 570 -21.32 23.53 18.87
CA PRO A 570 -20.47 24.16 17.87
C PRO A 570 -19.75 25.42 18.36
N ASN A 571 -18.42 25.33 18.53
CA ASN A 571 -17.50 26.37 19.02
C ASN A 571 -17.81 26.92 20.44
N ARG A 572 -18.60 26.22 21.25
CA ARG A 572 -19.00 26.64 22.63
C ARG A 572 -19.26 25.44 23.52
N VAL A 573 -19.31 25.70 24.82
CA VAL A 573 -19.68 24.69 25.82
C VAL A 573 -20.91 25.22 26.57
N ARG A 574 -21.97 24.42 26.64
CA ARG A 574 -23.12 24.67 27.52
C ARG A 574 -22.88 23.97 28.85
N ILE A 575 -23.05 24.74 29.95
CA ILE A 575 -22.86 24.27 31.32
C ILE A 575 -24.12 24.64 32.07
N GLY A 576 -25.01 23.69 32.30
CA GLY A 576 -26.38 23.97 32.76
C GLY A 576 -27.11 24.89 31.80
N LEU A 577 -27.45 26.10 32.23
CA LEU A 577 -28.13 27.13 31.42
C LEU A 577 -27.17 28.13 30.75
N GLU A 578 -25.89 28.14 31.14
CA GLU A 578 -24.91 29.08 30.60
C GLU A 578 -24.22 28.49 29.33
N GLU A 579 -24.02 29.32 28.32
CA GLU A 579 -23.18 28.97 27.14
C GLU A 579 -21.96 29.88 27.11
N ILE A 580 -20.78 29.26 27.00
CA ILE A 580 -19.48 29.93 26.99
C ILE A 580 -18.76 29.59 25.69
N ALA A 581 -18.12 30.55 25.01
CA ALA A 581 -17.29 30.32 23.85
C ALA A 581 -16.16 29.33 24.20
N PHE A 582 -15.83 28.43 23.27
CA PHE A 582 -14.83 27.38 23.52
C PHE A 582 -13.51 27.97 23.99
N ASN A 583 -12.99 29.02 23.35
CA ASN A 583 -11.73 29.68 23.74
C ASN A 583 -11.79 30.28 25.15
N ASP A 584 -12.89 30.90 25.56
CA ASP A 584 -13.04 31.45 26.90
C ASP A 584 -13.16 30.37 27.96
N PHE A 585 -13.83 29.27 27.64
CA PHE A 585 -13.94 28.09 28.48
C PHE A 585 -12.53 27.47 28.70
N ILE A 586 -11.73 27.26 27.62
CA ILE A 586 -10.37 26.75 27.70
C ILE A 586 -9.48 27.69 28.53
N LYS A 587 -9.61 29.00 28.34
CA LYS A 587 -8.87 29.99 29.15
C LYS A 587 -9.18 29.87 30.64
N LYS A 588 -10.45 29.69 31.00
CA LYS A 588 -10.86 29.44 32.41
C LYS A 588 -10.25 28.14 32.94
N ALA A 589 -10.31 27.06 32.17
CA ALA A 589 -9.72 25.77 32.52
C ALA A 589 -8.18 25.87 32.73
N TYR A 590 -7.50 26.62 31.86
CA TYR A 590 -6.06 26.88 32.01
C TYR A 590 -5.72 27.59 33.34
N PHE A 591 -6.44 28.66 33.68
CA PHE A 591 -6.23 29.37 34.94
C PHE A 591 -6.62 28.54 36.16
N ALA A 592 -7.52 27.58 36.00
CA ALA A 592 -7.82 26.58 37.05
C ALA A 592 -6.81 25.43 37.08
N ARG A 593 -5.76 25.47 36.28
CA ARG A 593 -4.68 24.48 36.21
C ARG A 593 -5.16 23.10 35.77
N VAL A 594 -6.15 23.05 34.88
CA VAL A 594 -6.56 21.82 34.20
C VAL A 594 -5.54 21.45 33.12
N GLN A 595 -5.13 20.17 33.08
CA GLN A 595 -4.23 19.69 32.04
C GLN A 595 -4.91 19.62 30.69
N LEU A 596 -4.40 20.40 29.72
CA LEU A 596 -4.94 20.56 28.37
C LEU A 596 -4.18 19.73 27.30
N SER A 597 -3.48 18.68 27.72
CA SER A 597 -2.78 17.79 26.80
C SER A 597 -2.95 16.33 27.20
N ALA A 598 -2.92 15.44 26.20
CA ALA A 598 -2.95 13.99 26.42
C ALA A 598 -2.23 13.26 25.29
N ALA A 599 -1.59 12.14 25.63
CA ALA A 599 -1.23 11.10 24.67
C ALA A 599 -2.37 10.09 24.61
N GLY A 600 -2.77 9.70 23.40
CA GLY A 600 -3.74 8.66 23.17
C GLY A 600 -3.10 7.43 22.57
N PHE A 601 -3.72 6.28 22.78
CA PHE A 601 -3.25 5.00 22.28
C PHE A 601 -4.42 4.15 21.80
N TYR A 602 -4.20 3.40 20.72
CA TYR A 602 -5.16 2.42 20.22
C TYR A 602 -4.46 1.17 19.72
N LYS A 603 -5.07 0.03 19.99
CA LYS A 603 -4.72 -1.27 19.39
C LYS A 603 -5.98 -1.93 18.84
N THR A 604 -5.89 -2.52 17.65
CA THR A 604 -7.03 -3.21 17.02
C THR A 604 -7.43 -4.43 17.84
N PRO A 605 -8.70 -4.55 18.24
CA PRO A 605 -9.18 -5.69 19.00
C PRO A 605 -9.44 -6.91 18.12
N LYS A 606 -9.69 -8.08 18.74
CA LYS A 606 -10.19 -9.34 18.14
C LYS A 606 -9.21 -10.04 17.18
N ILE A 607 -8.14 -9.44 16.75
CA ILE A 607 -7.22 -10.03 15.78
C ILE A 607 -6.21 -10.96 16.44
N HIS A 608 -5.98 -12.10 15.81
CA HIS A 608 -4.91 -13.04 16.18
C HIS A 608 -4.55 -13.91 14.96
N TRP A 609 -3.31 -14.33 14.89
CA TRP A 609 -2.82 -15.17 13.82
C TRP A 609 -1.74 -16.14 14.32
N ASP A 610 -1.94 -17.44 14.04
CA ASP A 610 -0.95 -18.49 14.23
C ASP A 610 -0.48 -19.01 12.85
N ARG A 611 0.70 -18.54 12.44
CA ARG A 611 1.28 -18.87 11.13
C ARG A 611 1.62 -20.36 11.02
N ALA A 612 2.05 -20.99 12.11
CA ALA A 612 2.41 -22.41 12.11
C ALA A 612 1.19 -23.31 11.96
N ALA A 613 0.10 -22.95 12.61
CA ALA A 613 -1.19 -23.67 12.51
C ALA A 613 -1.95 -23.30 11.22
N GLY A 614 -1.62 -22.19 10.54
CA GLY A 614 -2.37 -21.66 9.40
C GLY A 614 -3.80 -21.25 9.78
N ARG A 615 -4.01 -20.78 11.01
CA ARG A 615 -5.35 -20.49 11.57
C ARG A 615 -5.38 -19.22 12.39
N GLY A 616 -6.50 -18.50 12.32
CA GLY A 616 -6.75 -17.33 13.14
C GLY A 616 -7.76 -16.37 12.55
N THR A 617 -7.83 -15.19 13.15
CA THR A 617 -8.59 -14.03 12.69
C THR A 617 -7.60 -12.89 12.39
N PRO A 618 -6.86 -12.98 11.26
CA PRO A 618 -5.83 -11.99 10.95
C PRO A 618 -6.42 -10.63 10.59
N PHE A 619 -7.70 -10.54 10.22
CA PHE A 619 -8.35 -9.31 9.79
C PHE A 619 -9.45 -8.89 10.77
N TYR A 620 -9.51 -7.57 11.02
CA TYR A 620 -10.50 -7.00 11.91
C TYR A 620 -11.89 -6.95 11.25
N TYR A 621 -11.92 -6.62 9.96
CA TYR A 621 -13.11 -6.62 9.12
C TYR A 621 -12.73 -6.76 7.65
N PHE A 622 -13.74 -6.90 6.78
CA PHE A 622 -13.56 -6.90 5.33
C PHE A 622 -14.17 -5.65 4.71
N ALA A 623 -13.46 -5.05 3.75
CA ALA A 623 -13.99 -4.03 2.85
C ALA A 623 -14.41 -4.69 1.53
N TYR A 624 -15.53 -4.26 0.96
CA TYR A 624 -16.11 -4.84 -0.23
C TYR A 624 -16.22 -3.84 -1.37
N GLY A 625 -16.27 -4.34 -2.59
CA GLY A 625 -16.51 -3.54 -3.78
C GLY A 625 -16.78 -4.38 -4.99
N ALA A 626 -17.22 -3.75 -6.06
CA ALA A 626 -17.29 -4.37 -7.37
C ALA A 626 -17.03 -3.32 -8.47
N ALA A 627 -16.50 -3.77 -9.61
CA ALA A 627 -16.31 -2.94 -10.79
C ALA A 627 -16.80 -3.66 -12.03
N CYS A 628 -17.45 -2.90 -12.92
CA CYS A 628 -17.87 -3.34 -14.25
C CYS A 628 -17.11 -2.51 -15.28
N SER A 629 -16.18 -3.14 -16.01
CA SER A 629 -15.36 -2.50 -17.03
C SER A 629 -15.73 -2.97 -18.45
N GLU A 630 -15.79 -2.03 -19.40
CA GLU A 630 -15.96 -2.28 -20.83
C GLU A 630 -14.75 -1.77 -21.59
N VAL A 631 -14.23 -2.61 -22.48
CA VAL A 631 -13.06 -2.32 -23.32
C VAL A 631 -13.35 -2.58 -24.78
N SER A 632 -12.57 -1.93 -25.66
CA SER A 632 -12.43 -2.33 -27.06
C SER A 632 -10.97 -2.62 -27.35
N ILE A 633 -10.70 -3.66 -28.16
CA ILE A 633 -9.37 -4.02 -28.64
C ILE A 633 -9.30 -3.93 -30.16
N ASP A 634 -8.13 -3.58 -30.69
CA ASP A 634 -7.79 -3.75 -32.09
C ASP A 634 -7.07 -5.09 -32.28
N THR A 635 -7.67 -6.01 -33.01
CA THR A 635 -7.12 -7.36 -33.23
C THR A 635 -5.94 -7.41 -34.20
N LEU A 636 -5.54 -6.29 -34.81
CA LEU A 636 -4.36 -6.17 -35.65
C LEU A 636 -3.14 -5.65 -34.92
N THR A 637 -3.33 -4.90 -33.83
CA THR A 637 -2.25 -4.27 -33.05
C THR A 637 -2.18 -4.76 -31.61
N GLY A 638 -3.29 -5.27 -31.07
CA GLY A 638 -3.44 -5.59 -29.65
C GLY A 638 -3.71 -4.37 -28.76
N GLU A 639 -3.75 -3.16 -29.31
CA GLU A 639 -4.10 -1.95 -28.58
C GLU A 639 -5.53 -2.02 -28.04
N TYR A 640 -5.77 -1.38 -26.91
CA TYR A 640 -7.08 -1.34 -26.28
C TYR A 640 -7.48 0.07 -25.86
N LEU A 641 -8.77 0.28 -25.71
CA LEU A 641 -9.37 1.49 -25.15
C LEU A 641 -10.31 1.12 -24.00
N MET A 642 -10.24 1.89 -22.93
CA MET A 642 -11.21 1.83 -21.83
C MET A 642 -12.45 2.62 -22.19
N GLU A 643 -13.55 1.94 -22.53
CA GLU A 643 -14.79 2.59 -22.93
C GLU A 643 -15.58 3.11 -21.74
N ARG A 644 -15.80 2.25 -20.74
CA ARG A 644 -16.56 2.60 -19.54
C ARG A 644 -16.16 1.76 -18.34
N THR A 645 -16.16 2.37 -17.17
CA THR A 645 -16.06 1.66 -15.89
C THR A 645 -17.08 2.22 -14.91
N ASP A 646 -17.82 1.32 -14.29
CA ASP A 646 -18.76 1.60 -13.21
C ASP A 646 -18.26 0.90 -11.95
N ILE A 647 -18.20 1.62 -10.82
CA ILE A 647 -17.70 1.12 -9.53
C ILE A 647 -18.74 1.39 -8.45
N LEU A 648 -18.99 0.39 -7.61
CA LEU A 648 -19.66 0.51 -6.32
C LEU A 648 -18.72 -0.01 -5.23
N HIS A 649 -18.38 0.84 -4.26
CA HIS A 649 -17.38 0.48 -3.24
C HIS A 649 -17.87 0.80 -1.82
N ASP A 650 -17.62 -0.13 -0.91
CA ASP A 650 -17.95 -0.04 0.51
C ASP A 650 -16.79 0.61 1.28
N VAL A 651 -17.04 1.77 1.81
CA VAL A 651 -16.14 2.51 2.72
C VAL A 651 -16.73 2.63 4.13
N GLY A 652 -17.75 1.82 4.42
CA GLY A 652 -18.57 2.02 5.61
C GLY A 652 -19.20 3.42 5.59
N LYS A 653 -19.37 4.02 6.74
CA LYS A 653 -19.78 5.43 6.82
C LYS A 653 -18.56 6.32 6.53
N SER A 654 -18.45 6.83 5.31
CA SER A 654 -17.31 7.63 4.87
C SER A 654 -17.01 8.79 5.83
N LEU A 655 -15.75 8.93 6.27
CA LEU A 655 -15.34 10.10 7.08
C LEU A 655 -15.17 11.36 6.23
N ASN A 656 -14.77 11.19 4.96
CA ASN A 656 -14.59 12.27 3.99
C ASN A 656 -14.87 11.75 2.57
N PRO A 657 -16.11 11.86 2.07
CA PRO A 657 -16.49 11.30 0.79
C PRO A 657 -15.64 11.76 -0.40
N ALA A 658 -15.22 13.02 -0.44
CA ALA A 658 -14.39 13.55 -1.53
C ALA A 658 -13.01 12.87 -1.59
N ILE A 659 -12.38 12.65 -0.44
CA ILE A 659 -11.09 11.95 -0.35
C ILE A 659 -11.28 10.47 -0.69
N ASP A 660 -12.33 9.82 -0.20
CA ASP A 660 -12.58 8.40 -0.44
C ASP A 660 -12.82 8.10 -1.92
N ILE A 661 -13.63 8.91 -2.61
CA ILE A 661 -13.82 8.80 -4.06
C ILE A 661 -12.49 8.95 -4.80
N GLY A 662 -11.69 9.97 -4.46
CA GLY A 662 -10.36 10.15 -5.08
C GLY A 662 -9.40 8.98 -4.83
N GLN A 663 -9.49 8.31 -3.67
CA GLN A 663 -8.71 7.09 -3.40
C GLN A 663 -9.17 5.91 -4.26
N ILE A 664 -10.47 5.76 -4.49
CA ILE A 664 -11.02 4.70 -5.35
C ILE A 664 -10.58 4.90 -6.80
N GLU A 665 -10.76 6.12 -7.32
CA GLU A 665 -10.37 6.46 -8.70
C GLU A 665 -8.87 6.26 -8.93
N GLY A 666 -8.02 6.78 -8.04
CA GLY A 666 -6.57 6.65 -8.14
C GLY A 666 -6.09 5.21 -8.00
N ALA A 667 -6.72 4.41 -7.13
CA ALA A 667 -6.37 3.01 -6.96
C ALA A 667 -6.76 2.16 -8.19
N PHE A 668 -7.94 2.39 -8.76
CA PHE A 668 -8.39 1.71 -9.96
C PHE A 668 -7.44 1.97 -11.15
N VAL A 669 -7.08 3.23 -11.40
CA VAL A 669 -6.16 3.58 -12.50
C VAL A 669 -4.78 2.97 -12.29
N GLN A 670 -4.27 2.96 -11.04
CA GLN A 670 -3.00 2.31 -10.71
C GLN A 670 -3.06 0.79 -10.93
N GLY A 671 -4.15 0.13 -10.53
CA GLY A 671 -4.38 -1.29 -10.77
C GLY A 671 -4.55 -1.61 -12.27
N MET A 672 -5.22 -0.74 -13.02
CA MET A 672 -5.34 -0.85 -14.46
C MET A 672 -3.96 -0.84 -15.13
N GLY A 673 -3.07 0.07 -14.75
CA GLY A 673 -1.70 0.12 -15.24
C GLY A 673 -0.94 -1.18 -14.99
N TRP A 674 -1.01 -1.71 -13.75
CA TRP A 674 -0.41 -2.99 -13.37
C TRP A 674 -0.86 -4.15 -14.25
N LEU A 675 -2.15 -4.18 -14.61
CA LEU A 675 -2.74 -5.29 -15.37
C LEU A 675 -2.58 -5.15 -16.89
N THR A 676 -2.09 -3.98 -17.39
CA THR A 676 -2.11 -3.70 -18.81
C THR A 676 -0.78 -3.21 -19.40
N THR A 677 -0.24 -2.08 -18.93
CA THR A 677 0.88 -1.41 -19.61
C THR A 677 2.19 -1.38 -18.80
N GLU A 678 2.10 -1.53 -17.49
CA GLU A 678 3.26 -1.48 -16.62
C GLU A 678 3.99 -2.82 -16.59
N GLU A 679 5.14 -2.90 -17.25
CA GLU A 679 5.94 -4.12 -17.33
C GLU A 679 7.36 -3.91 -16.81
N LEU A 680 7.76 -4.76 -15.88
CA LEU A 680 9.15 -4.86 -15.40
C LEU A 680 9.88 -5.92 -16.23
N TRP A 681 10.98 -5.51 -16.89
CA TRP A 681 11.73 -6.41 -17.75
C TRP A 681 13.24 -6.35 -17.45
N TRP A 682 13.82 -7.51 -17.19
CA TRP A 682 15.26 -7.70 -16.98
C TRP A 682 15.90 -8.36 -18.18
N ASP A 683 17.07 -7.87 -18.60
CA ASP A 683 17.83 -8.49 -19.67
C ASP A 683 18.66 -9.70 -19.15
N GLY A 684 19.28 -10.45 -20.07
CA GLY A 684 20.10 -11.62 -19.74
C GLY A 684 21.36 -11.34 -18.88
N LYS A 685 21.66 -10.05 -18.59
CA LYS A 685 22.70 -9.62 -17.65
C LYS A 685 22.13 -9.20 -16.29
N GLY A 686 20.84 -9.40 -16.08
CA GLY A 686 20.12 -9.02 -14.86
C GLY A 686 19.87 -7.51 -14.70
N ARG A 687 20.00 -6.72 -15.77
CA ARG A 687 19.72 -5.28 -15.73
C ARG A 687 18.24 -5.03 -15.94
N LEU A 688 17.61 -4.28 -15.06
CA LEU A 688 16.27 -3.75 -15.29
C LEU A 688 16.31 -2.77 -16.47
N ARG A 689 15.59 -3.06 -17.54
CA ARG A 689 15.56 -2.23 -18.76
C ARG A 689 14.45 -1.20 -18.75
N THR A 690 13.42 -1.45 -17.96
CA THR A 690 12.28 -0.54 -17.76
C THR A 690 12.47 0.30 -16.49
N HIS A 691 13.61 0.97 -16.37
CA HIS A 691 14.03 1.71 -15.17
C HIS A 691 13.90 3.24 -15.29
N ALA A 692 13.21 3.73 -16.31
CA ALA A 692 13.10 5.16 -16.56
C ALA A 692 11.67 5.52 -17.04
N PRO A 693 11.22 6.78 -16.87
CA PRO A 693 9.93 7.24 -17.39
C PRO A 693 9.74 7.03 -18.90
N SER A 694 10.86 6.99 -19.65
CA SER A 694 10.86 6.73 -21.09
C SER A 694 10.65 5.26 -21.47
N THR A 695 10.87 4.33 -20.54
CA THR A 695 10.82 2.88 -20.78
C THR A 695 9.78 2.15 -19.94
N TYR A 696 9.31 2.74 -18.86
CA TYR A 696 8.26 2.20 -17.99
C TYR A 696 6.95 2.98 -18.21
N LYS A 697 5.89 2.29 -18.65
CA LYS A 697 4.67 2.91 -19.14
C LYS A 697 3.57 2.90 -18.09
N ILE A 698 3.45 3.98 -17.32
CA ILE A 698 2.27 4.21 -16.47
C ILE A 698 1.09 4.73 -17.29
N PRO A 699 -0.17 4.54 -16.83
CA PRO A 699 -1.34 5.12 -17.47
C PRO A 699 -1.26 6.65 -17.60
N LEU A 700 -1.59 7.17 -18.76
CA LEU A 700 -1.76 8.60 -19.01
C LEU A 700 -3.19 9.04 -18.69
N ALA A 701 -3.42 10.34 -18.62
CA ALA A 701 -4.77 10.90 -18.43
C ALA A 701 -5.75 10.48 -19.55
N SER A 702 -5.26 10.20 -20.75
CA SER A 702 -6.03 9.68 -21.90
C SER A 702 -6.43 8.22 -21.77
N ASP A 703 -5.72 7.44 -20.94
CA ASP A 703 -5.91 6.00 -20.83
C ASP A 703 -7.04 5.64 -19.85
N ARG A 704 -7.49 6.63 -19.04
CA ARG A 704 -8.64 6.44 -18.15
C ARG A 704 -9.91 6.08 -18.92
N PRO A 705 -10.90 5.42 -18.28
CA PRO A 705 -12.18 5.15 -18.92
C PRO A 705 -12.83 6.43 -19.48
N LYS A 706 -13.37 6.37 -20.71
CA LYS A 706 -14.11 7.49 -21.31
C LYS A 706 -15.30 7.90 -20.45
N SER A 707 -16.03 6.91 -19.92
CA SER A 707 -17.05 7.08 -18.88
C SER A 707 -16.56 6.40 -17.60
N PHE A 708 -16.38 7.17 -16.54
CA PHE A 708 -15.84 6.68 -15.27
C PHE A 708 -16.78 7.07 -14.13
N ASN A 709 -17.58 6.12 -13.66
CA ASN A 709 -18.63 6.32 -12.67
C ASN A 709 -18.25 5.61 -11.36
N VAL A 710 -18.01 6.38 -10.31
CA VAL A 710 -17.67 5.87 -8.98
C VAL A 710 -18.74 6.25 -7.98
N ARG A 711 -19.26 5.26 -7.26
CA ARG A 711 -20.24 5.45 -6.19
C ARG A 711 -19.81 4.75 -4.92
N LEU A 712 -20.11 5.35 -3.78
CA LEU A 712 -19.99 4.73 -2.47
C LEU A 712 -21.28 3.96 -2.16
N ALA A 713 -21.15 2.84 -1.44
CA ALA A 713 -22.29 2.10 -0.90
C ALA A 713 -22.79 2.84 0.35
N GLU A 714 -23.55 3.93 0.16
CA GLU A 714 -24.00 4.83 1.22
C GLU A 714 -24.86 4.14 2.29
N TRP A 715 -25.45 2.99 1.97
CA TRP A 715 -26.21 2.15 2.88
C TRP A 715 -25.34 1.27 3.80
N SER A 716 -24.02 1.25 3.61
CA SER A 716 -23.08 0.42 4.38
C SER A 716 -22.51 1.19 5.56
N GLU A 717 -22.41 0.49 6.69
CA GLU A 717 -21.66 0.92 7.87
C GLU A 717 -20.72 -0.23 8.29
N ASN A 718 -19.63 0.09 8.95
CA ASN A 718 -18.79 -0.97 9.52
C ASN A 718 -19.51 -1.64 10.71
N ALA A 719 -19.63 -2.95 10.69
CA ALA A 719 -20.16 -3.70 11.82
C ALA A 719 -19.25 -3.57 13.06
N GLU A 720 -17.94 -3.41 12.85
CA GLU A 720 -16.98 -3.16 13.92
C GLU A 720 -16.98 -1.68 14.36
N PRO A 721 -16.69 -1.39 15.64
CA PRO A 721 -16.67 -0.02 16.17
C PRO A 721 -15.38 0.73 15.77
N THR A 722 -15.14 0.86 14.48
CA THR A 722 -14.09 1.71 13.93
C THR A 722 -14.43 3.19 14.11
N ILE A 723 -13.46 4.06 13.86
CA ILE A 723 -13.68 5.49 13.95
C ILE A 723 -14.80 5.94 12.98
N GLY A 724 -15.87 6.52 13.49
CA GLY A 724 -17.03 6.95 12.70
C GLY A 724 -17.71 5.83 11.91
N ARG A 725 -17.55 4.55 12.26
CA ARG A 725 -18.07 3.40 11.50
C ARG A 725 -17.56 3.33 10.05
N SER A 726 -16.40 3.92 9.77
CA SER A 726 -15.77 3.88 8.46
C SER A 726 -15.08 2.54 8.19
N LYS A 727 -14.84 2.25 6.92
CA LYS A 727 -13.96 1.17 6.45
C LYS A 727 -12.79 1.75 5.66
N ALA A 728 -11.70 1.00 5.63
CA ALA A 728 -10.49 1.36 4.90
C ALA A 728 -10.72 1.44 3.38
N VAL A 729 -10.10 2.42 2.72
CA VAL A 729 -10.22 2.68 1.28
C VAL A 729 -8.87 2.76 0.56
N GLY A 730 -7.76 2.54 1.28
CA GLY A 730 -6.42 2.68 0.71
C GLY A 730 -6.08 1.62 -0.34
N GLU A 731 -6.22 0.34 0.00
CA GLU A 731 -5.82 -0.80 -0.84
C GLU A 731 -6.99 -1.47 -1.58
N PRO A 732 -8.17 -1.71 -0.96
CA PRO A 732 -9.21 -2.53 -1.59
C PRO A 732 -9.60 -2.10 -3.00
N PRO A 733 -9.71 -0.81 -3.33
CA PRO A 733 -10.10 -0.38 -4.67
C PRO A 733 -9.08 -0.69 -5.78
N PHE A 734 -7.84 -1.02 -5.43
CA PHE A 734 -6.82 -1.42 -6.41
C PHE A 734 -7.24 -2.68 -7.18
N MET A 735 -7.83 -3.67 -6.51
CA MET A 735 -8.28 -4.92 -7.11
C MET A 735 -9.53 -4.78 -7.98
N LEU A 736 -10.26 -3.65 -7.92
CA LEU A 736 -11.38 -3.36 -8.83
C LEU A 736 -10.93 -3.37 -10.30
N ALA A 737 -9.64 -3.08 -10.57
CA ALA A 737 -9.05 -3.12 -11.89
C ALA A 737 -8.96 -4.52 -12.51
N ILE A 738 -9.17 -5.59 -11.73
CA ILE A 738 -9.23 -6.97 -12.27
C ILE A 738 -10.32 -7.07 -13.35
N SER A 739 -11.42 -6.32 -13.19
CA SER A 739 -12.47 -6.22 -14.21
C SER A 739 -11.97 -5.80 -15.60
N VAL A 740 -10.85 -5.05 -15.68
CA VAL A 740 -10.24 -4.64 -16.95
C VAL A 740 -9.59 -5.83 -17.64
N LEU A 741 -8.80 -6.64 -16.91
CA LEU A 741 -8.17 -7.83 -17.48
C LEU A 741 -9.21 -8.84 -17.96
N GLU A 742 -10.28 -9.05 -17.21
CA GLU A 742 -11.33 -9.97 -17.58
C GLU A 742 -12.19 -9.44 -18.76
N ALA A 743 -12.36 -8.12 -18.85
CA ALA A 743 -12.99 -7.51 -20.04
C ALA A 743 -12.11 -7.68 -21.30
N LEU A 744 -10.78 -7.50 -21.18
CA LEU A 744 -9.83 -7.80 -22.25
C LEU A 744 -9.87 -9.29 -22.63
N SER A 745 -9.95 -10.17 -21.65
CA SER A 745 -10.10 -11.62 -21.87
C SER A 745 -11.36 -11.93 -22.67
N MET A 746 -12.51 -11.35 -22.30
CA MET A 746 -13.76 -11.53 -23.08
C MET A 746 -13.63 -10.99 -24.51
N ALA A 747 -13.00 -9.82 -24.70
CA ALA A 747 -12.79 -9.25 -26.04
C ALA A 747 -11.94 -10.17 -26.92
N VAL A 748 -10.86 -10.72 -26.38
CA VAL A 748 -9.99 -11.70 -27.06
C VAL A 748 -10.75 -13.01 -27.35
N ALA A 749 -11.51 -13.54 -26.39
CA ALA A 749 -12.30 -14.77 -26.57
C ALA A 749 -13.30 -14.69 -27.73
N SER A 750 -13.78 -13.47 -28.05
CA SER A 750 -14.74 -13.24 -29.12
C SER A 750 -14.23 -13.66 -30.50
N VAL A 751 -12.92 -13.76 -30.74
CA VAL A 751 -12.36 -14.22 -32.02
C VAL A 751 -12.53 -15.72 -32.25
N ALA A 752 -12.80 -16.48 -31.15
CA ALA A 752 -13.12 -17.92 -31.20
C ALA A 752 -14.55 -18.20 -30.68
N ASP A 753 -15.50 -17.29 -30.95
CA ASP A 753 -16.91 -17.39 -30.54
C ASP A 753 -17.11 -17.71 -29.04
N TYR A 754 -16.25 -17.21 -28.21
CA TYR A 754 -16.26 -17.43 -26.74
C TYR A 754 -16.13 -18.89 -26.27
N LYS A 755 -15.61 -19.78 -27.14
CA LYS A 755 -15.50 -21.22 -26.82
C LYS A 755 -14.27 -21.60 -26.01
N VAL A 756 -13.25 -20.72 -26.03
CA VAL A 756 -11.93 -20.99 -25.42
C VAL A 756 -11.54 -19.84 -24.52
N CYS A 757 -11.14 -20.17 -23.29
CA CYS A 757 -10.57 -19.19 -22.38
C CYS A 757 -9.23 -18.68 -22.92
N PRO A 758 -9.04 -17.36 -23.08
CA PRO A 758 -7.79 -16.80 -23.64
C PRO A 758 -6.56 -17.03 -22.75
N ARG A 759 -6.74 -17.22 -21.46
CA ARG A 759 -5.64 -17.36 -20.49
C ARG A 759 -4.61 -16.23 -20.60
N LEU A 760 -5.11 -14.97 -20.58
CA LEU A 760 -4.24 -13.81 -20.57
C LEU A 760 -3.43 -13.74 -19.27
N ASP A 761 -2.11 -13.62 -19.37
CA ASP A 761 -1.26 -13.28 -18.25
C ASP A 761 -1.23 -11.76 -18.01
N ALA A 762 -0.93 -11.33 -16.79
CA ALA A 762 -0.78 -9.93 -16.45
C ALA A 762 0.71 -9.49 -16.45
N PRO A 763 1.03 -8.30 -16.95
CA PRO A 763 0.18 -7.34 -17.61
C PRO A 763 -0.24 -7.82 -19.01
N ALA A 764 -1.51 -7.59 -19.39
CA ALA A 764 -2.01 -7.83 -20.75
C ALA A 764 -1.57 -6.69 -21.68
N THR A 765 -0.27 -6.62 -21.96
CA THR A 765 0.29 -5.63 -22.90
C THR A 765 -0.31 -5.81 -24.30
N PRO A 766 -0.28 -4.78 -25.17
CA PRO A 766 -0.74 -4.92 -26.57
C PRO A 766 -0.15 -6.13 -27.27
N GLU A 767 1.15 -6.42 -27.05
CA GLU A 767 1.80 -7.62 -27.60
C GLU A 767 1.11 -8.91 -27.10
N ARG A 768 0.88 -9.04 -25.79
CA ARG A 768 0.23 -10.23 -25.21
C ARG A 768 -1.21 -10.40 -25.67
N VAL A 769 -1.96 -9.30 -25.80
CA VAL A 769 -3.31 -9.29 -26.39
C VAL A 769 -3.27 -9.77 -27.83
N LEU A 770 -2.38 -9.20 -28.67
CA LEU A 770 -2.22 -9.61 -30.06
C LEU A 770 -1.85 -11.09 -30.19
N MET A 771 -0.88 -11.56 -29.43
CA MET A 771 -0.46 -12.97 -29.45
C MET A 771 -1.58 -13.92 -29.01
N ALA A 772 -2.42 -13.51 -28.07
CA ALA A 772 -3.59 -14.29 -27.65
C ALA A 772 -4.67 -14.32 -28.76
N VAL A 773 -4.93 -13.20 -29.43
CA VAL A 773 -5.81 -13.12 -30.60
C VAL A 773 -5.31 -14.06 -31.72
N GLU A 774 -4.02 -14.00 -32.06
CA GLU A 774 -3.44 -14.84 -33.11
C GLU A 774 -3.48 -16.34 -32.74
N ARG A 775 -3.32 -16.68 -31.46
CA ARG A 775 -3.46 -18.05 -30.98
C ARG A 775 -4.89 -18.55 -31.13
N LEU A 776 -5.88 -17.74 -30.76
CA LEU A 776 -7.30 -18.12 -30.78
C LEU A 776 -7.89 -18.14 -32.20
N LYS A 777 -7.37 -17.37 -33.17
CA LYS A 777 -7.74 -17.49 -34.60
C LYS A 777 -7.38 -18.84 -35.21
N LYS A 778 -6.52 -19.63 -34.58
CA LYS A 778 -6.07 -20.95 -35.07
C LYS A 778 -6.86 -22.12 -34.50
N VAL A 779 -7.75 -21.87 -33.52
CA VAL A 779 -8.64 -22.85 -32.91
C VAL A 779 -10.01 -22.84 -33.57
#